data_db0ccbe763c6690496d4fcd7f4abadce
#
_entry.id   db0ccbe763c6690496d4fcd7f4abadce
#
_cell.length_a   1.000
_cell.length_b   1.000
_cell.length_c   1.000
_cell.angle_alpha   90.00
_cell.angle_beta   90.00
_cell.angle_gamma   90.00
#
_symmetry.space_group_name_H-M   'P 1'
#
loop_
_entity.id
_entity.type
_entity.pdbx_description
1 polymer ?
#
loop_
_entity_poly.entity_id
_entity_poly.type
_entity_poly.pdbx_seq_one_letter_code
_entity_poly.pdbx_strand_id
1 'polypeptide(L)'
;MNELFRLSGFGFTYPQQRRPALTGVDLTVRAGEFWVLCGPSGCGKSTLLRQLKTVLAPHGVTEGEVYLQGTPLRDVPLRQQASDIGFVLQSPEHQVVTDKVWHELAFGLESLGCDTPAIRRRVAEMASFFGIQDWFHKSVDQLSGGQKQLLTLASVMVMQPKVLLLDEPTSQLDPIAAADFLQTLGRINRELGTTVLLTEHRLEEALPLATHAAVLDGGRLLCTGTPAEVGRALRGQGHAMFLAMPAAMRIWASVESEDPAPVTVREGRDFLRRWHTAHPLHPLPPAEEHPHGGPILTAEGLWFRYGPDQPDVVRGLDLTVRQGELLALLGGNGAGKTTSLRLLSGALTPYRGTVQRRCRIGVLPQDPQALFVKKTVREDLYEAFDGQRLDTALREKRMAQAVTLCRLTALLDRHPYDLSGGEQQRAALCKVLLLDPELLLLDEPTKGLDAGFKQELAAILRSLTAGGVTVVMVSHDVEFCARYAHRCALFFDGSVVTEGAPRPFFSGNSFYTTSADRMARELCPGAVTAEDVMAVIGGEIPPEPAPPQVYEPLPPVAEESAAWQPPRLPWWRRLLAAVSGLAALVIFWHAARQTDLTALVGGGTVSAAGWSALWEYALFIAALFVAAAAIGRRSPPPVQVQTPVQKRRLSSRTKAAAALILAGIPAILFVGSYYFDVKNYYLMALLVLLACMLPFFMVFEGRKPQARELTVIAVLCALGVAGRAAFFMLPQFKPVLALTIIAGVAFGGETGFLVGAMTMLASNFL
;
A
#
# COMPACT_ATOMS: atom_id res chain seq x y z
N MET A 1 2.65 -33.68 -31.10
CA MET A 1 1.87 -32.90 -30.12
C MET A 1 2.83 -31.98 -29.43
N ASN A 2 2.65 -30.66 -29.54
CA ASN A 2 3.62 -29.68 -29.02
C ASN A 2 3.37 -29.44 -27.53
N GLU A 3 3.85 -30.33 -26.65
CA GLU A 3 3.90 -30.06 -25.22
C GLU A 3 4.90 -28.95 -25.00
N LEU A 4 4.46 -27.84 -24.36
CA LEU A 4 5.33 -26.72 -24.00
C LEU A 4 5.82 -26.87 -22.57
N PHE A 5 4.92 -26.98 -21.58
CA PHE A 5 5.23 -27.37 -20.22
C PHE A 5 4.58 -28.67 -19.82
N ARG A 6 5.31 -29.48 -19.07
CA ARG A 6 4.77 -30.64 -18.36
C ARG A 6 5.33 -30.69 -16.95
N LEU A 7 4.43 -30.68 -15.98
CA LEU A 7 4.72 -30.94 -14.57
C LEU A 7 4.30 -32.37 -14.26
N SER A 8 5.16 -33.12 -13.59
CA SER A 8 4.92 -34.53 -13.23
C SER A 8 5.12 -34.71 -11.73
N GLY A 9 4.02 -34.95 -10.99
CA GLY A 9 4.03 -35.15 -9.55
C GLY A 9 4.70 -34.00 -8.80
N PHE A 10 4.59 -32.76 -9.31
CA PHE A 10 5.38 -31.65 -8.79
C PHE A 10 4.89 -31.19 -7.40
N GLY A 11 5.83 -31.10 -6.46
CA GLY A 11 5.62 -30.60 -5.11
C GLY A 11 6.66 -29.56 -4.71
N PHE A 12 6.29 -28.66 -3.78
CA PHE A 12 7.20 -27.65 -3.25
C PHE A 12 6.89 -27.30 -1.81
N THR A 13 7.94 -27.22 -0.99
CA THR A 13 7.86 -26.81 0.43
C THR A 13 8.83 -25.69 0.72
N TYR A 14 8.34 -24.57 1.27
CA TYR A 14 9.18 -23.45 1.71
C TYR A 14 10.06 -23.82 2.92
N PRO A 15 11.26 -23.21 3.05
CA PRO A 15 12.10 -23.42 4.22
C PRO A 15 11.33 -23.10 5.51
N GLN A 16 11.54 -23.92 6.55
CA GLN A 16 10.91 -23.78 7.88
C GLN A 16 9.39 -24.02 7.92
N GLN A 17 8.71 -24.26 6.78
CA GLN A 17 7.31 -24.66 6.76
C GLN A 17 7.18 -26.18 6.84
N ARG A 18 6.21 -26.66 7.64
CA ARG A 18 5.90 -28.10 7.75
C ARG A 18 4.91 -28.58 6.70
N ARG A 19 4.13 -27.65 6.13
CA ARG A 19 3.13 -27.98 5.10
C ARG A 19 3.67 -27.60 3.73
N PRO A 20 3.58 -28.49 2.73
CA PRO A 20 3.96 -28.17 1.38
C PRO A 20 3.02 -27.08 0.81
N ALA A 21 3.59 -26.16 0.04
CA ALA A 21 2.83 -25.15 -0.71
C ALA A 21 2.22 -25.72 -2.00
N LEU A 22 2.86 -26.78 -2.55
CA LEU A 22 2.37 -27.52 -3.71
C LEU A 22 2.58 -29.02 -3.46
N THR A 23 1.62 -29.85 -3.86
CA THR A 23 1.66 -31.30 -3.65
C THR A 23 1.11 -32.03 -4.86
N GLY A 24 1.96 -32.83 -5.51
CA GLY A 24 1.56 -33.78 -6.56
C GLY A 24 0.83 -33.08 -7.73
N VAL A 25 1.36 -31.97 -8.23
CA VAL A 25 0.77 -31.22 -9.34
C VAL A 25 1.16 -31.89 -10.66
N ASP A 26 0.16 -32.40 -11.38
CA ASP A 26 0.28 -32.91 -12.73
C ASP A 26 -0.44 -31.95 -13.68
N LEU A 27 0.31 -31.28 -14.57
CA LEU A 27 -0.23 -30.31 -15.53
C LEU A 27 0.53 -30.39 -16.85
N THR A 28 -0.19 -30.45 -17.96
CA THR A 28 0.39 -30.35 -19.29
C THR A 28 -0.20 -29.17 -20.03
N VAL A 29 0.68 -28.22 -20.43
CA VAL A 29 0.34 -27.05 -21.21
C VAL A 29 0.91 -27.20 -22.61
N ARG A 30 0.06 -27.04 -23.64
CA ARG A 30 0.48 -27.14 -25.03
C ARG A 30 0.72 -25.75 -25.63
N ALA A 31 1.53 -25.71 -26.69
CA ALA A 31 1.81 -24.47 -27.41
C ALA A 31 0.51 -23.87 -27.99
N GLY A 32 0.37 -22.54 -27.80
CA GLY A 32 -0.77 -21.76 -28.27
C GLY A 32 -2.00 -21.79 -27.35
N GLU A 33 -2.00 -22.55 -26.26
CA GLU A 33 -3.11 -22.55 -25.31
C GLU A 33 -3.11 -21.30 -24.45
N PHE A 34 -4.30 -20.90 -24.00
CA PHE A 34 -4.52 -19.84 -23.02
C PHE A 34 -5.08 -20.46 -21.73
N TRP A 35 -4.26 -20.51 -20.69
CA TRP A 35 -4.61 -21.09 -19.39
C TRP A 35 -4.90 -20.03 -18.35
N VAL A 36 -5.99 -20.20 -17.61
CA VAL A 36 -6.30 -19.43 -16.40
C VAL A 36 -6.18 -20.34 -15.19
N LEU A 37 -5.22 -20.01 -14.30
CA LEU A 37 -5.06 -20.66 -12.99
C LEU A 37 -5.86 -19.86 -11.96
N CYS A 38 -6.87 -20.47 -11.40
CA CYS A 38 -7.68 -19.87 -10.34
C CYS A 38 -7.63 -20.69 -9.04
N GLY A 39 -8.10 -20.09 -7.95
CA GLY A 39 -8.06 -20.69 -6.62
C GLY A 39 -8.04 -19.65 -5.52
N PRO A 40 -8.32 -20.02 -4.26
CA PRO A 40 -8.26 -19.13 -3.11
C PRO A 40 -6.91 -18.44 -2.95
N SER A 41 -6.88 -17.33 -2.25
CA SER A 41 -5.62 -16.66 -1.88
C SER A 41 -4.77 -17.59 -1.01
N GLY A 42 -3.45 -17.65 -1.31
CA GLY A 42 -2.53 -18.52 -0.57
C GLY A 42 -2.55 -20.01 -0.98
N CYS A 43 -3.34 -20.44 -1.97
CA CYS A 43 -3.39 -21.85 -2.42
C CYS A 43 -2.16 -22.31 -3.23
N GLY A 44 -1.20 -21.42 -3.54
CA GLY A 44 0.05 -21.77 -4.22
C GLY A 44 0.15 -21.33 -5.69
N LYS A 45 -0.79 -20.54 -6.25
CA LYS A 45 -0.79 -20.09 -7.66
C LYS A 45 0.52 -19.41 -8.08
N SER A 46 0.91 -18.35 -7.36
CA SER A 46 2.15 -17.61 -7.63
C SER A 46 3.39 -18.47 -7.43
N THR A 47 3.36 -19.38 -6.45
CA THR A 47 4.43 -20.35 -6.24
C THR A 47 4.58 -21.27 -7.45
N LEU A 48 3.46 -21.78 -7.97
CA LEU A 48 3.45 -22.65 -9.16
C LEU A 48 4.02 -21.90 -10.38
N LEU A 49 3.54 -20.67 -10.66
CA LEU A 49 4.05 -19.88 -11.78
C LEU A 49 5.56 -19.63 -11.70
N ARG A 50 6.06 -19.25 -10.50
CA ARG A 50 7.49 -18.98 -10.30
C ARG A 50 8.36 -20.21 -10.49
N GLN A 51 7.85 -21.41 -10.19
CA GLN A 51 8.57 -22.66 -10.42
C GLN A 51 8.75 -22.99 -11.92
N LEU A 52 7.98 -22.36 -12.81
CA LEU A 52 8.13 -22.50 -14.26
C LEU A 52 9.26 -21.65 -14.86
N LYS A 53 9.98 -20.86 -14.04
CA LYS A 53 11.15 -20.08 -14.45
C LYS A 53 12.20 -20.13 -13.34
N THR A 54 13.30 -20.86 -13.57
CA THR A 54 14.28 -21.21 -12.51
C THR A 54 14.86 -20.04 -11.76
N VAL A 55 15.08 -18.87 -12.42
CA VAL A 55 15.60 -17.65 -11.79
C VAL A 55 14.59 -16.97 -10.84
N LEU A 56 13.31 -17.30 -10.96
CA LEU A 56 12.24 -16.75 -10.09
C LEU A 56 11.76 -17.80 -9.07
N ALA A 57 12.22 -19.05 -9.20
CA ALA A 57 11.83 -20.12 -8.30
C ALA A 57 12.26 -19.81 -6.86
N PRO A 58 11.32 -19.83 -5.90
CA PRO A 58 11.67 -19.60 -4.50
C PRO A 58 12.56 -20.73 -3.96
N HIS A 59 13.37 -20.41 -2.95
CA HIS A 59 14.17 -21.41 -2.24
C HIS A 59 13.26 -22.37 -1.46
N GLY A 60 13.56 -23.67 -1.53
CA GLY A 60 12.80 -24.70 -0.83
C GLY A 60 13.14 -26.10 -1.32
N VAL A 61 12.35 -27.08 -0.85
CA VAL A 61 12.46 -28.47 -1.25
C VAL A 61 11.45 -28.74 -2.36
N THR A 62 11.92 -29.26 -3.51
CA THR A 62 11.10 -29.63 -4.65
C THR A 62 10.98 -31.15 -4.76
N GLU A 63 9.81 -31.64 -5.12
CA GLU A 63 9.52 -33.03 -5.47
C GLU A 63 8.98 -33.08 -6.91
N GLY A 64 9.15 -34.20 -7.62
CA GLY A 64 8.77 -34.29 -9.01
C GLY A 64 9.60 -33.44 -9.95
N GLU A 65 9.13 -33.22 -11.17
CA GLU A 65 9.91 -32.55 -12.22
C GLU A 65 9.06 -31.65 -13.10
N VAL A 66 9.67 -30.55 -13.57
CA VAL A 66 9.11 -29.64 -14.57
C VAL A 66 9.89 -29.78 -15.87
N TYR A 67 9.20 -29.96 -16.98
CA TYR A 67 9.78 -30.08 -18.32
C TYR A 67 9.36 -28.91 -19.20
N LEU A 68 10.32 -28.35 -19.95
CA LEU A 68 10.08 -27.38 -21.02
C LEU A 68 10.40 -28.08 -22.37
N GLN A 69 9.41 -28.26 -23.22
CA GLN A 69 9.56 -28.90 -24.52
C GLN A 69 10.27 -30.30 -24.42
N GLY A 70 9.93 -31.03 -23.36
CA GLY A 70 10.49 -32.37 -23.10
C GLY A 70 11.84 -32.39 -22.38
N THR A 71 12.50 -31.25 -22.18
CA THR A 71 13.76 -31.13 -21.43
C THR A 71 13.47 -30.72 -19.99
N PRO A 72 14.07 -31.35 -18.96
CA PRO A 72 13.95 -30.90 -17.61
C PRO A 72 14.33 -29.39 -17.48
N LEU A 73 13.47 -28.57 -16.87
CA LEU A 73 13.64 -27.12 -16.86
C LEU A 73 14.98 -26.68 -16.24
N ARG A 74 15.47 -27.41 -15.26
CA ARG A 74 16.77 -27.17 -14.62
C ARG A 74 17.97 -27.33 -15.59
N ASP A 75 17.82 -28.14 -16.64
CA ASP A 75 18.86 -28.42 -17.63
C ASP A 75 18.78 -27.46 -18.84
N VAL A 76 17.70 -26.67 -18.94
CA VAL A 76 17.54 -25.65 -19.98
C VAL A 76 18.43 -24.43 -19.67
N PRO A 77 19.29 -24.00 -20.61
CA PRO A 77 20.18 -22.84 -20.40
C PRO A 77 19.40 -21.59 -19.98
N LEU A 78 19.93 -20.82 -19.00
CA LEU A 78 19.28 -19.61 -18.48
C LEU A 78 18.98 -18.59 -19.59
N ARG A 79 19.87 -18.45 -20.57
CA ARG A 79 19.65 -17.55 -21.71
C ARG A 79 18.44 -17.98 -22.56
N GLN A 80 18.25 -19.27 -22.75
CA GLN A 80 17.07 -19.81 -23.44
C GLN A 80 15.81 -19.62 -22.62
N GLN A 81 15.85 -19.85 -21.28
CA GLN A 81 14.72 -19.55 -20.40
C GLN A 81 14.36 -18.06 -20.42
N ALA A 82 15.36 -17.17 -20.49
CA ALA A 82 15.14 -15.73 -20.55
C ALA A 82 14.44 -15.29 -21.84
N SER A 83 14.77 -15.94 -22.98
CA SER A 83 14.12 -15.63 -24.27
C SER A 83 12.77 -16.34 -24.44
N ASP A 84 12.65 -17.60 -24.03
CA ASP A 84 11.48 -18.43 -24.33
C ASP A 84 10.34 -18.27 -23.33
N ILE A 85 10.67 -17.87 -22.07
CA ILE A 85 9.70 -17.73 -20.98
C ILE A 85 9.61 -16.27 -20.55
N GLY A 86 8.58 -15.56 -20.98
CA GLY A 86 8.24 -14.22 -20.49
C GLY A 86 7.55 -14.32 -19.13
N PHE A 87 7.88 -13.43 -18.21
CA PHE A 87 7.21 -13.35 -16.91
C PHE A 87 6.77 -11.92 -16.63
N VAL A 88 5.52 -11.73 -16.23
CA VAL A 88 4.94 -10.45 -15.81
C VAL A 88 4.54 -10.57 -14.35
N LEU A 89 5.15 -9.72 -13.51
CA LEU A 89 4.89 -9.69 -12.07
C LEU A 89 3.58 -8.96 -11.75
N GLN A 90 3.05 -9.21 -10.58
CA GLN A 90 1.84 -8.57 -10.06
C GLN A 90 1.97 -7.04 -9.95
N SER A 91 3.16 -6.53 -9.56
CA SER A 91 3.45 -5.11 -9.47
C SER A 91 4.47 -4.69 -10.53
N PRO A 92 4.10 -3.79 -11.47
CA PRO A 92 5.03 -3.29 -12.47
C PRO A 92 6.21 -2.53 -11.86
N GLU A 93 6.03 -1.92 -10.69
CA GLU A 93 7.08 -1.16 -10.00
C GLU A 93 8.26 -2.05 -9.54
N HIS A 94 8.02 -3.35 -9.35
CA HIS A 94 9.08 -4.31 -9.02
C HIS A 94 9.77 -4.90 -10.26
N GLN A 95 9.26 -4.63 -11.46
CA GLN A 95 9.78 -5.21 -12.69
C GLN A 95 10.46 -4.17 -13.59
N VAL A 96 9.95 -2.95 -13.63
CA VAL A 96 10.55 -1.86 -14.42
C VAL A 96 11.92 -1.49 -13.85
N VAL A 97 12.93 -1.44 -14.73
CA VAL A 97 14.34 -1.20 -14.36
C VAL A 97 14.82 0.17 -14.80
N THR A 98 14.30 0.70 -15.91
CA THR A 98 14.80 1.93 -16.52
C THR A 98 13.87 3.12 -16.25
N ASP A 99 14.37 4.34 -16.46
CA ASP A 99 13.64 5.59 -16.24
C ASP A 99 12.83 6.05 -17.46
N LYS A 100 13.09 5.49 -18.66
CA LYS A 100 12.46 5.86 -19.93
C LYS A 100 11.73 4.69 -20.57
N VAL A 101 10.56 4.95 -21.13
CA VAL A 101 9.73 3.96 -21.81
C VAL A 101 10.48 3.24 -22.94
N TRP A 102 11.12 3.98 -23.85
CA TRP A 102 11.86 3.38 -24.95
C TRP A 102 13.03 2.50 -24.50
N HIS A 103 13.68 2.88 -23.40
CA HIS A 103 14.80 2.14 -22.85
C HIS A 103 14.32 0.85 -22.17
N GLU A 104 13.20 0.91 -21.43
CA GLU A 104 12.57 -0.28 -20.86
C GLU A 104 12.20 -1.33 -21.93
N LEU A 105 11.68 -0.87 -23.07
CA LEU A 105 11.40 -1.76 -24.20
C LEU A 105 12.67 -2.36 -24.80
N ALA A 106 13.79 -1.63 -24.84
CA ALA A 106 15.06 -2.13 -25.39
C ALA A 106 15.83 -3.04 -24.42
N PHE A 107 15.68 -2.84 -23.12
CA PHE A 107 16.52 -3.41 -22.07
C PHE A 107 16.67 -4.95 -22.15
N GLY A 108 15.57 -5.68 -22.37
CA GLY A 108 15.59 -7.13 -22.49
C GLY A 108 16.42 -7.63 -23.70
N LEU A 109 16.30 -6.94 -24.84
CA LEU A 109 17.07 -7.29 -26.05
C LEU A 109 18.55 -6.92 -25.93
N GLU A 110 18.87 -5.81 -25.27
CA GLU A 110 20.25 -5.41 -24.96
C GLU A 110 20.91 -6.44 -24.05
N SER A 111 20.20 -6.88 -23.01
CA SER A 111 20.66 -7.92 -22.09
C SER A 111 20.89 -9.28 -22.78
N LEU A 112 20.12 -9.58 -23.82
CA LEU A 112 20.30 -10.77 -24.66
C LEU A 112 21.42 -10.59 -25.70
N GLY A 113 22.04 -9.39 -25.81
CA GLY A 113 23.11 -9.10 -26.74
C GLY A 113 22.67 -9.05 -28.20
N CYS A 114 21.42 -8.60 -28.46
CA CYS A 114 20.93 -8.37 -29.79
C CYS A 114 21.62 -7.15 -30.44
N ASP A 115 21.76 -7.15 -31.77
CA ASP A 115 22.33 -6.03 -32.52
C ASP A 115 21.37 -4.84 -32.56
N THR A 116 21.92 -3.62 -32.62
CA THR A 116 21.13 -2.37 -32.60
C THR A 116 20.03 -2.30 -33.67
N PRO A 117 20.25 -2.71 -34.94
CA PRO A 117 19.20 -2.73 -35.95
C PRO A 117 18.02 -3.65 -35.58
N ALA A 118 18.27 -4.84 -35.02
CA ALA A 118 17.24 -5.75 -34.57
C ALA A 118 16.47 -5.17 -33.38
N ILE A 119 17.17 -4.55 -32.41
CA ILE A 119 16.53 -3.87 -31.25
C ILE A 119 15.59 -2.78 -31.76
N ARG A 120 16.08 -1.87 -32.61
CA ARG A 120 15.25 -0.77 -33.15
C ARG A 120 13.99 -1.25 -33.85
N ARG A 121 14.12 -2.30 -34.69
CA ARG A 121 12.97 -2.87 -35.41
C ARG A 121 11.95 -3.46 -34.45
N ARG A 122 12.37 -4.35 -33.52
CA ARG A 122 11.46 -5.01 -32.59
C ARG A 122 10.79 -4.04 -31.63
N VAL A 123 11.55 -3.05 -31.11
CA VAL A 123 11.00 -2.02 -30.22
C VAL A 123 9.95 -1.17 -30.97
N ALA A 124 10.23 -0.75 -32.21
CA ALA A 124 9.26 0.01 -33.01
C ALA A 124 8.00 -0.81 -33.32
N GLU A 125 8.15 -2.09 -33.69
CA GLU A 125 7.05 -3.02 -33.94
C GLU A 125 6.17 -3.18 -32.70
N MET A 126 6.75 -3.47 -31.54
CA MET A 126 6.02 -3.65 -30.29
C MET A 126 5.39 -2.32 -29.80
N ALA A 127 6.11 -1.20 -29.90
CA ALA A 127 5.55 0.10 -29.57
C ALA A 127 4.30 0.40 -30.41
N SER A 128 4.30 0.03 -31.68
CA SER A 128 3.14 0.17 -32.58
C SER A 128 2.01 -0.80 -32.24
N PHE A 129 2.33 -2.07 -31.94
CA PHE A 129 1.34 -3.08 -31.58
C PHE A 129 0.57 -2.72 -30.28
N PHE A 130 1.29 -2.19 -29.29
CA PHE A 130 0.72 -1.80 -27.99
C PHE A 130 0.19 -0.36 -27.93
N GLY A 131 0.34 0.44 -29.01
CA GLY A 131 -0.10 1.83 -29.03
C GLY A 131 0.69 2.75 -28.08
N ILE A 132 2.00 2.51 -27.94
CA ILE A 132 2.88 3.21 -26.99
C ILE A 132 3.48 4.50 -27.59
N GLN A 133 3.24 4.81 -28.87
CA GLN A 133 3.91 5.87 -29.61
C GLN A 133 3.82 7.24 -28.93
N ASP A 134 2.65 7.61 -28.39
CA ASP A 134 2.41 8.94 -27.80
C ASP A 134 3.18 9.19 -26.52
N TRP A 135 3.61 8.14 -25.84
CA TRP A 135 4.34 8.21 -24.57
C TRP A 135 5.70 7.49 -24.60
N PHE A 136 6.18 7.13 -25.81
CA PHE A 136 7.44 6.43 -26.06
C PHE A 136 8.67 7.12 -25.43
N HIS A 137 8.71 8.45 -25.44
CA HIS A 137 9.80 9.25 -24.88
C HIS A 137 9.56 9.73 -23.45
N LYS A 138 8.41 9.44 -22.86
CA LYS A 138 8.10 9.84 -21.48
C LYS A 138 8.99 9.10 -20.47
N SER A 139 9.09 9.69 -19.26
CA SER A 139 9.61 8.99 -18.10
C SER A 139 8.56 8.01 -17.58
N VAL A 140 9.01 6.85 -17.08
CA VAL A 140 8.12 5.83 -16.51
C VAL A 140 7.31 6.35 -15.32
N ASP A 141 7.86 7.28 -14.53
CA ASP A 141 7.16 7.90 -13.41
C ASP A 141 5.93 8.73 -13.82
N GLN A 142 5.90 9.18 -15.08
CA GLN A 142 4.77 9.95 -15.62
C GLN A 142 3.61 9.07 -16.11
N LEU A 143 3.78 7.76 -16.10
CA LEU A 143 2.79 6.81 -16.58
C LEU A 143 1.76 6.48 -15.51
N SER A 144 0.51 6.28 -15.94
CA SER A 144 -0.53 5.70 -15.10
C SER A 144 -0.22 4.22 -14.78
N GLY A 145 -0.85 3.68 -13.73
CA GLY A 145 -0.69 2.26 -13.36
C GLY A 145 -0.99 1.30 -14.52
N GLY A 146 -2.05 1.57 -15.30
CA GLY A 146 -2.38 0.79 -16.49
C GLY A 146 -1.33 0.88 -17.60
N GLN A 147 -0.79 2.08 -17.82
CA GLN A 147 0.30 2.28 -18.79
C GLN A 147 1.59 1.58 -18.36
N LYS A 148 1.93 1.62 -17.06
CA LYS A 148 3.08 0.87 -16.51
C LYS A 148 2.92 -0.62 -16.72
N GLN A 149 1.73 -1.17 -16.46
CA GLN A 149 1.46 -2.59 -16.66
C GLN A 149 1.54 -3.00 -18.14
N LEU A 150 1.00 -2.15 -19.03
CA LEU A 150 1.11 -2.37 -20.47
C LEU A 150 2.56 -2.27 -20.96
N LEU A 151 3.35 -1.34 -20.42
CA LEU A 151 4.78 -1.23 -20.70
C LEU A 151 5.53 -2.51 -20.26
N THR A 152 5.23 -3.02 -19.07
CA THR A 152 5.84 -4.25 -18.57
C THR A 152 5.52 -5.44 -19.47
N LEU A 153 4.27 -5.57 -19.93
CA LEU A 153 3.92 -6.60 -20.90
C LEU A 153 4.66 -6.40 -22.23
N ALA A 154 4.71 -5.18 -22.74
CA ALA A 154 5.39 -4.85 -23.98
C ALA A 154 6.90 -5.12 -23.91
N SER A 155 7.57 -4.79 -22.80
CA SER A 155 9.01 -5.03 -22.60
C SER A 155 9.35 -6.53 -22.57
N VAL A 156 8.44 -7.37 -22.10
CA VAL A 156 8.56 -8.83 -22.17
C VAL A 156 8.30 -9.33 -23.59
N MET A 157 7.26 -8.80 -24.26
CA MET A 157 6.89 -9.22 -25.62
C MET A 157 7.90 -8.86 -26.70
N VAL A 158 8.70 -7.82 -26.52
CA VAL A 158 9.80 -7.45 -27.43
C VAL A 158 10.79 -8.62 -27.60
N MET A 159 10.96 -9.47 -26.60
CA MET A 159 11.81 -10.69 -26.68
C MET A 159 11.16 -11.83 -27.47
N GLN A 160 9.86 -11.73 -27.81
CA GLN A 160 9.06 -12.74 -28.53
C GLN A 160 9.07 -14.11 -27.83
N PRO A 161 8.65 -14.18 -26.55
CA PRO A 161 8.66 -15.43 -25.80
C PRO A 161 7.65 -16.43 -26.37
N LYS A 162 7.94 -17.74 -26.22
CA LYS A 162 7.02 -18.83 -26.58
C LYS A 162 5.86 -18.95 -25.59
N VAL A 163 6.11 -18.55 -24.34
CA VAL A 163 5.11 -18.56 -23.26
C VAL A 163 5.21 -17.31 -22.41
N LEU A 164 4.05 -16.77 -22.06
CA LEU A 164 3.87 -15.70 -21.07
C LEU A 164 3.30 -16.27 -19.78
N LEU A 165 4.01 -16.05 -18.69
CA LEU A 165 3.57 -16.34 -17.33
C LEU A 165 3.18 -15.02 -16.68
N LEU A 166 1.94 -14.86 -16.21
CA LEU A 166 1.45 -13.62 -15.63
C LEU A 166 0.85 -13.88 -14.24
N ASP A 167 1.40 -13.21 -13.23
CA ASP A 167 0.97 -13.36 -11.84
C ASP A 167 0.07 -12.18 -11.45
N GLU A 168 -1.26 -12.38 -11.48
CA GLU A 168 -2.30 -11.40 -11.16
C GLU A 168 -2.08 -10.01 -11.78
N PRO A 169 -1.85 -9.90 -13.10
CA PRO A 169 -1.42 -8.66 -13.73
C PRO A 169 -2.48 -7.55 -13.71
N THR A 170 -3.77 -7.89 -13.50
CA THR A 170 -4.85 -6.89 -13.47
C THR A 170 -5.22 -6.42 -12.06
N SER A 171 -4.57 -6.95 -11.02
CA SER A 171 -4.92 -6.67 -9.62
C SER A 171 -4.86 -5.19 -9.23
N GLN A 172 -4.02 -4.40 -9.90
CA GLN A 172 -3.85 -2.96 -9.65
C GLN A 172 -4.64 -2.07 -10.64
N LEU A 173 -5.29 -2.67 -11.64
CA LEU A 173 -5.99 -1.96 -12.70
C LEU A 173 -7.46 -1.70 -12.35
N ASP A 174 -8.01 -0.61 -12.87
CA ASP A 174 -9.46 -0.41 -12.88
C ASP A 174 -10.13 -1.38 -13.89
N PRO A 175 -11.45 -1.56 -13.85
CA PRO A 175 -12.14 -2.53 -14.70
C PRO A 175 -11.91 -2.32 -16.20
N ILE A 176 -11.84 -1.06 -16.65
CA ILE A 176 -11.65 -0.74 -18.07
C ILE A 176 -10.23 -1.11 -18.50
N ALA A 177 -9.22 -0.63 -17.77
CA ALA A 177 -7.82 -0.96 -18.06
C ALA A 177 -7.54 -2.46 -17.92
N ALA A 178 -8.20 -3.16 -16.97
CA ALA A 178 -8.08 -4.60 -16.82
C ALA A 178 -8.67 -5.35 -18.03
N ALA A 179 -9.87 -4.97 -18.48
CA ALA A 179 -10.49 -5.55 -19.66
C ALA A 179 -9.63 -5.32 -20.91
N ASP A 180 -9.11 -4.10 -21.14
CA ASP A 180 -8.22 -3.78 -22.26
C ASP A 180 -6.91 -4.59 -22.21
N PHE A 181 -6.33 -4.75 -21.03
CA PHE A 181 -5.13 -5.56 -20.81
C PHE A 181 -5.39 -7.03 -21.16
N LEU A 182 -6.47 -7.62 -20.65
CA LEU A 182 -6.84 -9.03 -20.93
C LEU A 182 -7.18 -9.23 -22.41
N GLN A 183 -7.88 -8.29 -23.04
CA GLN A 183 -8.12 -8.36 -24.50
C GLN A 183 -6.81 -8.30 -25.28
N THR A 184 -5.85 -7.48 -24.85
CA THR A 184 -4.51 -7.43 -25.46
C THR A 184 -3.79 -8.77 -25.33
N LEU A 185 -3.88 -9.45 -24.16
CA LEU A 185 -3.36 -10.81 -23.99
C LEU A 185 -4.05 -11.79 -24.94
N GLY A 186 -5.36 -11.70 -25.07
CA GLY A 186 -6.12 -12.51 -26.04
C GLY A 186 -5.68 -12.29 -27.48
N ARG A 187 -5.34 -11.04 -27.88
CA ARG A 187 -4.75 -10.74 -29.20
C ARG A 187 -3.38 -11.37 -29.35
N ILE A 188 -2.49 -11.22 -28.37
CA ILE A 188 -1.14 -11.84 -28.37
C ILE A 188 -1.25 -13.35 -28.59
N ASN A 189 -2.14 -14.00 -27.85
CA ASN A 189 -2.34 -15.46 -28.00
C ASN A 189 -2.85 -15.83 -29.38
N ARG A 190 -3.89 -15.16 -29.90
CA ARG A 190 -4.51 -15.51 -31.19
C ARG A 190 -3.66 -15.11 -32.39
N GLU A 191 -3.04 -13.90 -32.37
CA GLU A 191 -2.33 -13.37 -33.54
C GLU A 191 -0.87 -13.81 -33.59
N LEU A 192 -0.21 -13.93 -32.43
CA LEU A 192 1.21 -14.31 -32.35
C LEU A 192 1.42 -15.80 -31.98
N GLY A 193 0.36 -16.52 -31.58
CA GLY A 193 0.45 -17.91 -31.15
C GLY A 193 1.18 -18.12 -29.83
N THR A 194 1.44 -17.07 -29.06
CA THR A 194 2.13 -17.13 -27.77
C THR A 194 1.25 -17.85 -26.76
N THR A 195 1.79 -18.86 -26.08
CA THR A 195 1.08 -19.55 -24.99
C THR A 195 0.95 -18.62 -23.79
N VAL A 196 -0.20 -18.60 -23.15
CA VAL A 196 -0.45 -17.75 -21.97
C VAL A 196 -0.81 -18.62 -20.77
N LEU A 197 -0.16 -18.38 -19.66
CA LEU A 197 -0.49 -18.97 -18.35
C LEU A 197 -0.69 -17.85 -17.35
N LEU A 198 -1.94 -17.61 -16.97
CA LEU A 198 -2.38 -16.43 -16.21
C LEU A 198 -2.97 -16.86 -14.87
N THR A 199 -2.52 -16.26 -13.75
CA THR A 199 -3.28 -16.29 -12.49
C THR A 199 -4.16 -15.06 -12.42
N GLU A 200 -5.44 -15.24 -12.09
CA GLU A 200 -6.38 -14.12 -11.97
C GLU A 200 -7.48 -14.39 -10.94
N HIS A 201 -7.98 -13.28 -10.34
CA HIS A 201 -9.17 -13.26 -9.49
C HIS A 201 -10.40 -12.71 -10.22
N ARG A 202 -10.22 -11.97 -11.32
CA ARG A 202 -11.29 -11.41 -12.16
C ARG A 202 -11.71 -12.44 -13.22
N LEU A 203 -12.36 -13.50 -12.76
CA LEU A 203 -12.72 -14.62 -13.64
C LEU A 203 -13.80 -14.29 -14.66
N GLU A 204 -14.62 -13.25 -14.41
CA GLU A 204 -15.63 -12.75 -15.33
C GLU A 204 -15.03 -12.32 -16.69
N GLU A 205 -13.85 -11.69 -16.67
CA GLU A 205 -13.18 -11.20 -17.86
C GLU A 205 -12.13 -12.19 -18.40
N ALA A 206 -11.49 -12.98 -17.51
CA ALA A 206 -10.38 -13.86 -17.88
C ALA A 206 -10.85 -15.18 -18.49
N LEU A 207 -11.89 -15.83 -17.94
CA LEU A 207 -12.36 -17.14 -18.41
C LEU A 207 -12.92 -17.12 -19.84
N PRO A 208 -13.60 -16.08 -20.32
CA PRO A 208 -14.01 -15.98 -21.72
C PRO A 208 -12.87 -16.03 -22.74
N LEU A 209 -11.64 -15.71 -22.34
CA LEU A 209 -10.44 -15.75 -23.20
C LEU A 209 -9.72 -17.09 -23.10
N ALA A 210 -9.97 -17.86 -22.05
CA ALA A 210 -9.25 -19.08 -21.76
C ALA A 210 -9.69 -20.24 -22.66
N THR A 211 -8.71 -20.97 -23.19
CA THR A 211 -8.96 -22.29 -23.79
C THR A 211 -9.08 -23.36 -22.70
N HIS A 212 -8.32 -23.19 -21.63
CA HIS A 212 -8.28 -24.09 -20.47
C HIS A 212 -8.25 -23.33 -19.17
N ALA A 213 -8.80 -23.92 -18.15
CA ALA A 213 -8.72 -23.42 -16.78
C ALA A 213 -8.26 -24.53 -15.82
N ALA A 214 -7.60 -24.14 -14.75
CA ALA A 214 -7.20 -25.06 -13.69
C ALA A 214 -7.49 -24.42 -12.33
N VAL A 215 -8.06 -25.20 -11.43
CA VAL A 215 -8.35 -24.76 -10.04
C VAL A 215 -7.34 -25.38 -9.10
N LEU A 216 -6.64 -24.53 -8.38
CA LEU A 216 -5.70 -24.92 -7.34
C LEU A 216 -6.34 -24.68 -5.97
N ASP A 217 -6.35 -25.66 -5.10
CA ASP A 217 -6.75 -25.51 -3.70
C ASP A 217 -5.85 -26.32 -2.77
N GLY A 218 -5.45 -25.70 -1.63
CA GLY A 218 -4.56 -26.34 -0.66
C GLY A 218 -3.25 -26.91 -1.25
N GLY A 219 -2.72 -26.29 -2.31
CA GLY A 219 -1.51 -26.73 -3.00
C GLY A 219 -1.70 -27.89 -3.98
N ARG A 220 -2.95 -28.29 -4.28
CA ARG A 220 -3.28 -29.38 -5.21
C ARG A 220 -4.14 -28.90 -6.36
N LEU A 221 -3.99 -29.49 -7.53
CA LEU A 221 -4.94 -29.31 -8.63
C LEU A 221 -6.24 -30.06 -8.31
N LEU A 222 -7.33 -29.30 -8.19
CA LEU A 222 -8.66 -29.84 -7.92
C LEU A 222 -9.33 -30.33 -9.19
N CYS A 223 -9.30 -29.53 -10.26
CA CYS A 223 -9.82 -29.85 -11.57
C CYS A 223 -9.14 -29.03 -12.67
N THR A 224 -9.11 -29.57 -13.87
CA THR A 224 -8.60 -28.92 -15.08
C THR A 224 -9.52 -29.25 -16.26
N GLY A 225 -9.60 -28.39 -17.25
CA GLY A 225 -10.41 -28.58 -18.45
C GLY A 225 -10.76 -27.25 -19.11
N THR A 226 -11.73 -27.23 -19.99
CA THR A 226 -12.32 -26.02 -20.52
C THR A 226 -13.01 -25.23 -19.38
N PRO A 227 -13.17 -23.89 -19.49
CA PRO A 227 -13.87 -23.12 -18.46
C PRO A 227 -15.25 -23.67 -18.08
N ALA A 228 -16.01 -24.17 -19.05
CA ALA A 228 -17.33 -24.78 -18.83
C ALA A 228 -17.26 -26.10 -18.05
N GLU A 229 -16.27 -26.97 -18.36
CA GLU A 229 -16.03 -28.21 -17.62
C GLU A 229 -15.61 -27.96 -16.18
N VAL A 230 -14.70 -26.98 -15.97
CA VAL A 230 -14.25 -26.60 -14.64
C VAL A 230 -15.42 -26.04 -13.81
N GLY A 231 -16.25 -25.18 -14.39
CA GLY A 231 -17.44 -24.67 -13.70
C GLY A 231 -18.41 -25.79 -13.30
N ARG A 232 -18.64 -26.77 -14.19
CA ARG A 232 -19.49 -27.93 -13.87
C ARG A 232 -18.88 -28.78 -12.75
N ALA A 233 -17.57 -29.01 -12.78
CA ALA A 233 -16.86 -29.77 -11.75
C ALA A 233 -16.96 -29.10 -10.38
N LEU A 234 -16.74 -27.78 -10.32
CA LEU A 234 -16.83 -27.01 -9.07
C LEU A 234 -18.27 -27.00 -8.50
N ARG A 235 -19.29 -26.87 -9.38
CA ARG A 235 -20.70 -26.99 -8.97
C ARG A 235 -20.97 -28.36 -8.35
N GLY A 236 -20.57 -29.44 -9.04
CA GLY A 236 -20.79 -30.80 -8.58
C GLY A 236 -20.12 -31.13 -7.24
N GLN A 237 -19.03 -30.45 -6.91
CA GLN A 237 -18.32 -30.59 -5.64
C GLN A 237 -18.81 -29.62 -4.55
N GLY A 238 -19.69 -28.66 -4.84
CA GLY A 238 -20.11 -27.62 -3.92
C GLY A 238 -18.94 -26.74 -3.43
N HIS A 239 -17.90 -26.56 -4.26
CA HIS A 239 -16.67 -25.89 -3.86
C HIS A 239 -16.82 -24.37 -3.80
N ALA A 240 -16.26 -23.72 -2.76
CA ALA A 240 -16.38 -22.28 -2.54
C ALA A 240 -15.89 -21.41 -3.72
N MET A 241 -14.92 -21.89 -4.49
CA MET A 241 -14.45 -21.21 -5.71
C MET A 241 -15.54 -21.05 -6.78
N PHE A 242 -16.64 -21.80 -6.71
CA PHE A 242 -17.76 -21.61 -7.63
C PHE A 242 -18.35 -20.19 -7.56
N LEU A 243 -18.29 -19.56 -6.40
CA LEU A 243 -18.74 -18.16 -6.19
C LEU A 243 -17.90 -17.13 -6.97
N ALA A 244 -16.67 -17.48 -7.35
CA ALA A 244 -15.81 -16.65 -8.18
C ALA A 244 -16.07 -16.81 -9.69
N MET A 245 -16.84 -17.83 -10.09
CA MET A 245 -17.15 -18.08 -11.49
C MET A 245 -18.01 -16.95 -12.10
N PRO A 246 -17.98 -16.77 -13.43
CA PRO A 246 -18.79 -15.76 -14.12
C PRO A 246 -20.26 -15.79 -13.73
N ALA A 247 -20.88 -14.60 -13.69
CA ALA A 247 -22.31 -14.47 -13.34
C ALA A 247 -23.21 -15.37 -14.19
N ALA A 248 -22.91 -15.50 -15.49
CA ALA A 248 -23.61 -16.39 -16.39
C ALA A 248 -23.63 -17.85 -15.90
N MET A 249 -22.48 -18.33 -15.45
CA MET A 249 -22.30 -19.70 -14.96
C MET A 249 -23.01 -19.91 -13.61
N ARG A 250 -22.93 -18.90 -12.71
CA ARG A 250 -23.62 -18.95 -11.42
C ARG A 250 -25.13 -18.98 -11.57
N ILE A 251 -25.67 -18.17 -12.49
CA ILE A 251 -27.11 -18.15 -12.81
C ILE A 251 -27.55 -19.48 -13.42
N TRP A 252 -26.80 -20.02 -14.38
CA TRP A 252 -27.08 -21.33 -14.96
C TRP A 252 -27.11 -22.44 -13.90
N ALA A 253 -26.21 -22.38 -12.94
CA ALA A 253 -26.10 -23.39 -11.89
C ALA A 253 -27.22 -23.34 -10.86
N SER A 254 -27.97 -22.23 -10.74
CA SER A 254 -29.08 -22.09 -9.81
C SER A 254 -30.30 -22.93 -10.20
N VAL A 255 -30.35 -23.41 -11.43
CA VAL A 255 -31.45 -24.24 -11.95
C VAL A 255 -30.90 -25.57 -12.49
N GLU A 256 -31.74 -26.57 -12.56
CA GLU A 256 -31.39 -27.84 -13.23
C GLU A 256 -31.54 -27.67 -14.74
N SER A 257 -30.43 -27.70 -15.46
CA SER A 257 -30.38 -27.58 -16.92
C SER A 257 -29.36 -28.54 -17.51
N GLU A 258 -29.71 -29.13 -18.66
CA GLU A 258 -28.81 -29.95 -19.48
C GLU A 258 -27.93 -29.09 -20.42
N ASP A 259 -28.21 -27.79 -20.55
CA ASP A 259 -27.42 -26.89 -21.36
C ASP A 259 -25.96 -26.85 -20.90
N PRO A 260 -24.98 -26.58 -21.79
CA PRO A 260 -23.62 -26.37 -21.40
C PRO A 260 -23.51 -25.11 -20.52
N ALA A 261 -22.60 -25.16 -19.53
CA ALA A 261 -22.37 -24.02 -18.64
C ALA A 261 -21.91 -22.78 -19.43
N PRO A 262 -22.65 -21.68 -19.42
CA PRO A 262 -22.29 -20.47 -20.15
C PRO A 262 -21.10 -19.77 -19.46
N VAL A 263 -20.14 -19.30 -20.23
CA VAL A 263 -18.94 -18.59 -19.72
C VAL A 263 -19.04 -17.10 -20.00
N THR A 264 -19.68 -16.71 -21.10
CA THR A 264 -19.78 -15.31 -21.53
C THR A 264 -21.18 -14.72 -21.27
N VAL A 265 -21.24 -13.39 -21.20
CA VAL A 265 -22.53 -12.65 -21.12
C VAL A 265 -23.47 -13.02 -22.28
N ARG A 266 -22.93 -13.21 -23.50
CA ARG A 266 -23.70 -13.62 -24.67
C ARG A 266 -24.32 -15.03 -24.48
N GLU A 267 -23.50 -15.98 -24.10
CA GLU A 267 -23.98 -17.35 -23.84
C GLU A 267 -25.02 -17.39 -22.72
N GLY A 268 -24.80 -16.60 -21.66
CA GLY A 268 -25.75 -16.44 -20.57
C GLY A 268 -27.09 -15.84 -21.02
N ARG A 269 -27.07 -14.83 -21.91
CA ARG A 269 -28.29 -14.26 -22.52
C ARG A 269 -29.02 -15.30 -23.35
N ASP A 270 -28.31 -16.08 -24.17
CA ASP A 270 -28.89 -17.12 -24.99
C ASP A 270 -29.48 -18.26 -24.13
N PHE A 271 -28.81 -18.58 -23.01
CA PHE A 271 -29.35 -19.51 -22.01
C PHE A 271 -30.66 -18.99 -21.41
N LEU A 272 -30.71 -17.73 -20.94
CA LEU A 272 -31.90 -17.13 -20.35
C LEU A 272 -33.08 -17.08 -21.33
N ARG A 273 -32.85 -16.80 -22.61
CA ARG A 273 -33.87 -16.83 -23.65
C ARG A 273 -34.44 -18.24 -23.86
N ARG A 274 -33.57 -19.28 -23.92
CA ARG A 274 -34.03 -20.68 -24.02
C ARG A 274 -34.80 -21.08 -22.77
N TRP A 275 -34.31 -20.76 -21.59
CA TRP A 275 -34.97 -21.04 -20.32
C TRP A 275 -36.37 -20.45 -20.25
N HIS A 276 -36.52 -19.16 -20.60
CA HIS A 276 -37.81 -18.47 -20.62
C HIS A 276 -38.81 -19.09 -21.59
N THR A 277 -38.36 -19.65 -22.71
CA THR A 277 -39.26 -20.32 -23.67
C THR A 277 -39.91 -21.56 -23.06
N ALA A 278 -39.25 -22.21 -22.12
CA ALA A 278 -39.71 -23.43 -21.46
C ALA A 278 -40.33 -23.20 -20.07
N HIS A 279 -39.95 -22.10 -19.42
CA HIS A 279 -40.36 -21.82 -18.02
C HIS A 279 -40.85 -20.40 -17.85
N PRO A 280 -41.94 -20.15 -17.05
CA PRO A 280 -42.38 -18.82 -16.75
C PRO A 280 -41.37 -18.09 -15.86
N LEU A 281 -41.27 -16.78 -16.03
CA LEU A 281 -40.44 -15.94 -15.15
C LEU A 281 -41.25 -15.52 -13.92
N HIS A 282 -40.59 -15.48 -12.77
CA HIS A 282 -41.15 -14.95 -11.53
C HIS A 282 -40.99 -13.44 -11.46
N PRO A 283 -41.82 -12.70 -10.73
CA PRO A 283 -41.67 -11.27 -10.52
C PRO A 283 -40.35 -11.00 -9.76
N LEU A 284 -39.69 -9.92 -10.13
CA LEU A 284 -38.49 -9.48 -9.42
C LEU A 284 -38.82 -9.15 -7.96
N PRO A 285 -38.08 -9.71 -6.97
CA PRO A 285 -38.32 -9.39 -5.56
C PRO A 285 -38.19 -7.87 -5.33
N PRO A 286 -38.99 -7.29 -4.40
CA PRO A 286 -38.89 -5.89 -4.06
C PRO A 286 -37.46 -5.56 -3.60
N ALA A 287 -36.97 -4.35 -3.89
CA ALA A 287 -35.68 -3.90 -3.38
C ALA A 287 -35.78 -3.73 -1.84
N GLU A 288 -34.73 -4.12 -1.14
CA GLU A 288 -34.65 -3.86 0.29
C GLU A 288 -34.56 -2.35 0.53
N GLU A 289 -35.51 -1.83 1.34
CA GLU A 289 -35.46 -0.44 1.77
C GLU A 289 -34.61 -0.35 3.04
N HIS A 290 -33.55 0.44 2.95
CA HIS A 290 -32.68 0.71 4.08
C HIS A 290 -33.00 2.10 4.64
N PRO A 291 -33.71 2.21 5.80
CA PRO A 291 -33.97 3.49 6.41
C PRO A 291 -32.66 4.12 6.89
N HIS A 292 -32.40 5.35 6.50
CA HIS A 292 -31.20 6.08 6.86
C HIS A 292 -31.53 7.25 7.77
N GLY A 293 -30.63 7.59 8.69
CA GLY A 293 -30.72 8.76 9.55
C GLY A 293 -30.46 10.09 8.81
N GLY A 294 -30.33 11.14 9.57
CA GLY A 294 -29.97 12.46 9.04
C GLY A 294 -28.55 12.53 8.46
N PRO A 295 -28.18 13.67 7.86
CA PRO A 295 -26.84 13.85 7.32
C PRO A 295 -25.78 13.86 8.43
N ILE A 296 -24.75 13.00 8.31
CA ILE A 296 -23.62 12.90 9.22
C ILE A 296 -22.38 13.64 8.68
N LEU A 297 -22.28 13.73 7.36
CA LEU A 297 -21.25 14.49 6.65
C LEU A 297 -21.88 15.16 5.42
N THR A 298 -21.55 16.44 5.21
CA THR A 298 -21.97 17.20 4.03
C THR A 298 -20.77 17.93 3.45
N ALA A 299 -20.55 17.74 2.16
CA ALA A 299 -19.56 18.43 1.35
C ALA A 299 -20.29 19.30 0.32
N GLU A 300 -19.93 20.58 0.24
CA GLU A 300 -20.58 21.57 -0.62
C GLU A 300 -19.54 22.29 -1.48
N GLY A 301 -19.66 22.14 -2.80
CA GLY A 301 -18.87 22.84 -3.80
C GLY A 301 -17.36 22.70 -3.62
N LEU A 302 -16.83 21.50 -3.33
CA LEU A 302 -15.42 21.31 -3.04
C LEU A 302 -14.58 21.39 -4.31
N TRP A 303 -13.50 22.20 -4.23
CA TRP A 303 -12.48 22.28 -5.27
C TRP A 303 -11.10 22.01 -4.67
N PHE A 304 -10.30 21.19 -5.36
CA PHE A 304 -8.96 20.86 -4.90
C PHE A 304 -7.99 20.55 -6.05
N ARG A 305 -6.75 21.04 -5.88
CA ARG A 305 -5.56 20.71 -6.69
C ARG A 305 -4.34 20.56 -5.78
N TYR A 306 -3.39 19.73 -6.18
CA TYR A 306 -2.18 19.48 -5.39
C TYR A 306 -1.15 20.63 -5.47
N GLY A 307 -1.18 21.45 -6.50
CA GLY A 307 -0.30 22.60 -6.68
C GLY A 307 -0.95 23.70 -7.50
N PRO A 308 -0.47 24.97 -7.39
CA PRO A 308 -1.05 26.11 -8.09
C PRO A 308 -1.14 25.94 -9.61
N ASP A 309 -0.13 25.29 -10.20
CA ASP A 309 -0.02 25.09 -11.65
C ASP A 309 -0.52 23.71 -12.11
N GLN A 310 -1.11 22.91 -11.19
CA GLN A 310 -1.65 21.61 -11.51
C GLN A 310 -3.16 21.69 -11.82
N PRO A 311 -3.71 20.78 -12.63
CA PRO A 311 -5.13 20.74 -12.91
C PRO A 311 -5.92 20.41 -11.64
N ASP A 312 -7.16 20.89 -11.60
CA ASP A 312 -8.08 20.55 -10.52
C ASP A 312 -8.43 19.08 -10.57
N VAL A 313 -8.25 18.41 -9.43
CA VAL A 313 -8.54 16.97 -9.25
C VAL A 313 -9.97 16.78 -8.74
N VAL A 314 -10.47 17.69 -7.91
CA VAL A 314 -11.86 17.73 -7.44
C VAL A 314 -12.46 19.05 -7.87
N ARG A 315 -13.65 18.99 -8.51
CA ARG A 315 -14.26 20.11 -9.22
C ARG A 315 -15.73 20.29 -8.84
N GLY A 316 -16.00 21.11 -7.82
CA GLY A 316 -17.37 21.39 -7.40
C GLY A 316 -18.08 20.16 -6.84
N LEU A 317 -17.39 19.35 -6.04
CA LEU A 317 -17.98 18.14 -5.44
C LEU A 317 -19.02 18.51 -4.41
N ASP A 318 -20.26 18.07 -4.64
CA ASP A 318 -21.35 18.04 -3.69
C ASP A 318 -21.64 16.60 -3.29
N LEU A 319 -21.66 16.31 -1.98
CA LEU A 319 -21.92 14.97 -1.46
C LEU A 319 -22.52 15.05 -0.06
N THR A 320 -23.65 14.36 0.14
CA THR A 320 -24.25 14.20 1.47
C THR A 320 -24.21 12.73 1.86
N VAL A 321 -23.62 12.43 3.02
CA VAL A 321 -23.58 11.10 3.61
C VAL A 321 -24.57 11.02 4.76
N ARG A 322 -25.43 9.98 4.76
CA ARG A 322 -26.50 9.78 5.74
C ARG A 322 -26.06 8.74 6.79
N GLN A 323 -26.54 8.91 8.01
CA GLN A 323 -26.22 7.99 9.10
C GLN A 323 -26.72 6.58 8.82
N GLY A 324 -25.84 5.58 9.03
CA GLY A 324 -26.16 4.16 8.87
C GLY A 324 -26.18 3.67 7.42
N GLU A 325 -25.87 4.53 6.42
CA GLU A 325 -25.80 4.07 5.04
C GLU A 325 -24.44 3.46 4.68
N LEU A 326 -24.44 2.56 3.68
CA LEU A 326 -23.25 2.16 2.92
C LEU A 326 -23.34 2.85 1.56
N LEU A 327 -22.54 3.91 1.38
CA LEU A 327 -22.42 4.65 0.12
C LEU A 327 -21.22 4.16 -0.66
N ALA A 328 -21.41 3.69 -1.89
CA ALA A 328 -20.35 3.31 -2.81
C ALA A 328 -20.06 4.44 -3.81
N LEU A 329 -18.82 4.93 -3.85
CA LEU A 329 -18.31 5.87 -4.85
C LEU A 329 -17.60 5.09 -5.95
N LEU A 330 -18.20 5.07 -7.14
CA LEU A 330 -17.74 4.35 -8.32
C LEU A 330 -17.13 5.33 -9.33
N GLY A 331 -16.25 4.87 -10.21
CA GLY A 331 -15.62 5.72 -11.25
C GLY A 331 -14.25 5.24 -11.67
N GLY A 332 -13.69 5.73 -12.77
CA GLY A 332 -12.38 5.36 -13.31
C GLY A 332 -11.20 5.79 -12.43
N ASN A 333 -10.01 5.21 -12.70
CA ASN A 333 -8.78 5.64 -12.04
C ASN A 333 -8.45 7.09 -12.41
N GLY A 334 -7.88 7.83 -11.45
CA GLY A 334 -7.53 9.24 -11.64
C GLY A 334 -8.72 10.22 -11.62
N ALA A 335 -9.97 9.76 -11.45
CA ALA A 335 -11.13 10.63 -11.39
C ALA A 335 -11.16 11.54 -10.13
N GLY A 336 -10.35 11.28 -9.11
CA GLY A 336 -10.28 12.09 -7.88
C GLY A 336 -10.90 11.45 -6.63
N LYS A 337 -11.35 10.18 -6.68
CA LYS A 337 -12.05 9.50 -5.59
C LYS A 337 -11.24 9.43 -4.28
N THR A 338 -10.01 8.94 -4.32
CA THR A 338 -9.10 8.90 -3.15
C THR A 338 -8.83 10.30 -2.60
N THR A 339 -8.66 11.30 -3.49
CA THR A 339 -8.48 12.69 -3.09
C THR A 339 -9.73 13.22 -2.38
N SER A 340 -10.92 12.86 -2.87
CA SER A 340 -12.19 13.20 -2.23
C SER A 340 -12.31 12.57 -0.83
N LEU A 341 -11.95 11.29 -0.65
CA LEU A 341 -11.91 10.68 0.69
C LEU A 341 -10.97 11.43 1.64
N ARG A 342 -9.79 11.86 1.16
CA ARG A 342 -8.85 12.67 1.96
C ARG A 342 -9.39 14.04 2.32
N LEU A 343 -10.17 14.67 1.44
CA LEU A 343 -10.88 15.92 1.74
C LEU A 343 -12.01 15.68 2.75
N LEU A 344 -12.81 14.63 2.57
CA LEU A 344 -13.90 14.26 3.48
C LEU A 344 -13.37 13.89 4.87
N SER A 345 -12.21 13.24 4.98
CA SER A 345 -11.57 12.93 6.27
C SER A 345 -10.92 14.14 6.93
N GLY A 346 -10.58 15.18 6.18
CA GLY A 346 -9.83 16.36 6.67
C GLY A 346 -8.31 16.23 6.57
N ALA A 347 -7.81 15.16 5.96
CA ALA A 347 -6.38 15.02 5.68
C ALA A 347 -5.89 16.05 4.64
N LEU A 348 -6.79 16.51 3.76
CA LEU A 348 -6.55 17.60 2.82
C LEU A 348 -7.56 18.71 3.06
N THR A 349 -7.16 19.95 2.74
CA THR A 349 -8.03 21.14 2.85
C THR A 349 -8.37 21.64 1.45
N PRO A 350 -9.66 21.76 1.08
CA PRO A 350 -10.06 22.31 -0.20
C PRO A 350 -9.72 23.79 -0.27
N TYR A 351 -9.37 24.32 -1.44
CA TYR A 351 -9.15 25.75 -1.61
C TYR A 351 -10.48 26.52 -1.82
N ARG A 352 -11.56 25.80 -2.14
CA ARG A 352 -12.92 26.34 -2.24
C ARG A 352 -13.93 25.27 -1.83
N GLY A 353 -15.07 25.71 -1.24
CA GLY A 353 -16.10 24.85 -0.69
C GLY A 353 -15.91 24.52 0.79
N THR A 354 -16.86 23.79 1.36
CA THR A 354 -16.86 23.44 2.79
C THR A 354 -17.20 21.98 3.02
N VAL A 355 -16.62 21.38 4.09
CA VAL A 355 -16.97 20.07 4.58
C VAL A 355 -17.43 20.17 6.02
N GLN A 356 -18.69 19.86 6.28
CA GLN A 356 -19.24 19.79 7.62
C GLN A 356 -19.20 18.33 8.10
N ARG A 357 -18.54 18.09 9.23
CA ARG A 357 -18.37 16.77 9.84
C ARG A 357 -18.95 16.81 11.26
N ARG A 358 -19.82 15.87 11.58
CA ARG A 358 -20.48 15.77 12.90
C ARG A 358 -20.21 14.41 13.55
N CYS A 359 -19.07 13.78 13.23
CA CYS A 359 -18.79 12.40 13.61
C CYS A 359 -17.29 12.11 13.70
N ARG A 360 -16.96 11.04 14.41
CA ARG A 360 -15.62 10.45 14.43
C ARG A 360 -15.40 9.65 13.14
N ILE A 361 -14.31 9.94 12.44
CA ILE A 361 -14.00 9.35 11.15
C ILE A 361 -12.85 8.37 11.28
N GLY A 362 -13.07 7.13 10.83
CA GLY A 362 -12.02 6.14 10.59
C GLY A 362 -11.71 6.05 9.10
N VAL A 363 -10.44 5.94 8.74
CA VAL A 363 -10.01 5.84 7.33
C VAL A 363 -9.19 4.57 7.13
N LEU A 364 -9.62 3.74 6.20
CA LEU A 364 -8.84 2.59 5.72
C LEU A 364 -8.23 2.97 4.37
N PRO A 365 -6.90 3.14 4.28
CA PRO A 365 -6.24 3.48 3.02
C PRO A 365 -6.22 2.30 2.05
N GLN A 366 -5.97 2.58 0.78
CA GLN A 366 -5.86 1.57 -0.28
C GLN A 366 -4.75 0.54 -0.01
N ASP A 367 -3.62 0.97 0.59
CA ASP A 367 -2.55 0.09 1.04
C ASP A 367 -2.68 -0.13 2.56
N PRO A 368 -3.12 -1.32 3.01
CA PRO A 368 -3.27 -1.62 4.43
C PRO A 368 -1.93 -1.64 5.18
N GLN A 369 -0.81 -1.89 4.48
CA GLN A 369 0.52 -1.94 5.08
C GLN A 369 0.95 -0.59 5.67
N ALA A 370 0.43 0.51 5.14
CA ALA A 370 0.68 1.86 5.66
C ALA A 370 0.23 2.06 7.13
N LEU A 371 -0.64 1.19 7.64
CA LEU A 371 -1.13 1.25 9.01
C LEU A 371 -0.30 0.42 10.00
N PHE A 372 0.57 -0.48 9.51
CA PHE A 372 1.30 -1.42 10.39
C PHE A 372 2.67 -0.89 10.77
N VAL A 373 2.92 -0.81 12.08
CA VAL A 373 4.16 -0.26 12.66
C VAL A 373 4.80 -1.19 13.72
N LYS A 374 4.12 -2.26 14.13
CA LYS A 374 4.60 -3.19 15.16
C LYS A 374 4.99 -4.55 14.58
N LYS A 375 5.61 -5.39 15.42
CA LYS A 375 6.13 -6.70 15.02
C LYS A 375 5.07 -7.79 14.96
N THR A 376 3.99 -7.65 15.70
CA THR A 376 2.87 -8.58 15.70
C THR A 376 1.56 -7.86 15.49
N VAL A 377 0.58 -8.55 14.89
CA VAL A 377 -0.78 -8.02 14.74
C VAL A 377 -1.36 -7.57 16.07
N ARG A 378 -1.15 -8.36 17.14
CA ARG A 378 -1.61 -8.03 18.48
C ARG A 378 -1.06 -6.69 18.97
N GLU A 379 0.26 -6.49 18.86
CA GLU A 379 0.90 -5.22 19.28
C GLU A 379 0.40 -4.04 18.46
N ASP A 380 0.17 -4.25 17.17
CA ASP A 380 -0.33 -3.23 16.25
C ASP A 380 -1.77 -2.81 16.57
N LEU A 381 -2.62 -3.78 16.93
CA LEU A 381 -3.98 -3.50 17.37
C LEU A 381 -3.99 -2.77 18.73
N TYR A 382 -3.13 -3.13 19.66
CA TYR A 382 -3.02 -2.42 20.95
C TYR A 382 -2.54 -0.98 20.79
N GLU A 383 -1.73 -0.68 19.79
CA GLU A 383 -1.30 0.69 19.48
C GLU A 383 -2.48 1.63 19.16
N ALA A 384 -3.58 1.13 18.58
CA ALA A 384 -4.76 1.93 18.32
C ALA A 384 -5.38 2.56 19.60
N PHE A 385 -5.07 2.00 20.77
CA PHE A 385 -5.49 2.56 22.05
C PHE A 385 -4.51 3.58 22.64
N ASP A 386 -3.34 3.78 22.01
CA ASP A 386 -2.36 4.75 22.49
C ASP A 386 -2.95 6.16 22.40
N GLY A 387 -3.00 6.85 23.55
CA GLY A 387 -3.66 8.16 23.67
C GLY A 387 -5.14 8.13 24.06
N GLN A 388 -5.81 6.98 24.04
CA GLN A 388 -7.18 6.86 24.53
C GLN A 388 -7.20 6.61 26.05
N ARG A 389 -8.02 7.37 26.78
CA ARG A 389 -8.23 7.17 28.24
C ARG A 389 -9.31 6.10 28.46
N LEU A 390 -9.01 4.86 28.10
CA LEU A 390 -9.92 3.74 28.30
C LEU A 390 -9.49 2.90 29.49
N ASP A 391 -10.44 2.40 30.26
CA ASP A 391 -10.20 1.38 31.26
C ASP A 391 -9.72 0.06 30.61
N THR A 392 -8.89 -0.69 31.31
CA THR A 392 -8.30 -1.94 30.80
C THR A 392 -9.37 -2.95 30.40
N ALA A 393 -10.43 -3.10 31.21
CA ALA A 393 -11.53 -4.00 30.91
C ALA A 393 -12.27 -3.62 29.61
N LEU A 394 -12.47 -2.31 29.37
CA LEU A 394 -13.12 -1.82 28.18
C LEU A 394 -12.23 -2.00 26.92
N ARG A 395 -10.90 -1.82 27.07
CA ARG A 395 -9.94 -2.10 25.98
C ARG A 395 -9.98 -3.56 25.56
N GLU A 396 -9.92 -4.48 26.53
CA GLU A 396 -9.99 -5.91 26.26
C GLU A 396 -11.31 -6.30 25.59
N LYS A 397 -12.44 -5.74 26.05
CA LYS A 397 -13.75 -5.97 25.44
C LYS A 397 -13.78 -5.49 23.98
N ARG A 398 -13.30 -4.27 23.70
CA ARG A 398 -13.21 -3.72 22.34
C ARG A 398 -12.30 -4.55 21.44
N MET A 399 -11.13 -4.93 21.97
CA MET A 399 -10.17 -5.77 21.25
C MET A 399 -10.81 -7.11 20.89
N ALA A 400 -11.43 -7.80 21.84
CA ALA A 400 -12.05 -9.10 21.62
C ALA A 400 -13.18 -9.01 20.58
N GLN A 401 -14.02 -7.99 20.66
CA GLN A 401 -15.12 -7.75 19.70
C GLN A 401 -14.58 -7.51 18.28
N ALA A 402 -13.62 -6.58 18.11
CA ALA A 402 -13.06 -6.24 16.81
C ALA A 402 -12.28 -7.42 16.19
N VAL A 403 -11.49 -8.15 16.99
CA VAL A 403 -10.75 -9.35 16.58
C VAL A 403 -11.69 -10.46 16.11
N THR A 404 -12.80 -10.67 16.85
CA THR A 404 -13.81 -11.67 16.48
C THR A 404 -14.54 -11.27 15.20
N LEU A 405 -14.97 -10.02 15.09
CA LEU A 405 -15.65 -9.47 13.91
C LEU A 405 -14.77 -9.61 12.66
N CYS A 406 -13.48 -9.28 12.77
CA CYS A 406 -12.51 -9.36 11.67
C CYS A 406 -11.88 -10.76 11.50
N ARG A 407 -12.26 -11.76 12.30
CA ARG A 407 -11.73 -13.14 12.24
C ARG A 407 -10.20 -13.22 12.32
N LEU A 408 -9.59 -12.51 13.29
CA LEU A 408 -8.14 -12.41 13.42
C LEU A 408 -7.53 -13.28 14.51
N THR A 409 -8.33 -14.02 15.26
CA THR A 409 -7.90 -14.76 16.48
C THR A 409 -6.67 -15.64 16.23
N ALA A 410 -6.60 -16.35 15.11
CA ALA A 410 -5.48 -17.22 14.77
C ALA A 410 -4.24 -16.48 14.22
N LEU A 411 -4.35 -15.16 13.97
CA LEU A 411 -3.35 -14.35 13.29
C LEU A 411 -2.65 -13.35 14.22
N LEU A 412 -3.10 -13.22 15.45
CA LEU A 412 -2.65 -12.17 16.38
C LEU A 412 -1.14 -12.18 16.67
N ASP A 413 -0.52 -13.34 16.66
CA ASP A 413 0.90 -13.49 17.00
C ASP A 413 1.81 -13.53 15.74
N ARG A 414 1.23 -13.37 14.54
CA ARG A 414 1.98 -13.28 13.29
C ARG A 414 2.48 -11.86 13.04
N HIS A 415 3.54 -11.76 12.23
CA HIS A 415 3.98 -10.46 11.72
C HIS A 415 2.98 -9.94 10.68
N PRO A 416 2.58 -8.64 10.69
CA PRO A 416 1.60 -8.10 9.75
C PRO A 416 1.97 -8.28 8.27
N TYR A 417 3.25 -8.22 7.95
CA TYR A 417 3.74 -8.42 6.58
C TYR A 417 3.78 -9.89 6.13
N ASP A 418 3.61 -10.85 7.04
CA ASP A 418 3.51 -12.28 6.72
C ASP A 418 2.07 -12.72 6.45
N LEU A 419 1.12 -11.80 6.56
CA LEU A 419 -0.28 -12.04 6.27
C LEU A 419 -0.55 -11.97 4.76
N SER A 420 -1.53 -12.75 4.28
CA SER A 420 -2.08 -12.59 2.94
C SER A 420 -2.76 -11.23 2.77
N GLY A 421 -2.92 -10.75 1.53
CA GLY A 421 -3.55 -9.45 1.27
C GLY A 421 -4.91 -9.27 1.94
N GLY A 422 -5.77 -10.30 1.89
CA GLY A 422 -7.08 -10.26 2.57
C GLY A 422 -6.98 -10.28 4.09
N GLU A 423 -6.00 -10.99 4.67
CA GLU A 423 -5.74 -10.96 6.11
C GLU A 423 -5.19 -9.61 6.55
N GLN A 424 -4.31 -8.98 5.76
CA GLN A 424 -3.82 -7.62 6.01
C GLN A 424 -4.96 -6.60 5.98
N GLN A 425 -5.86 -6.72 5.00
CA GLN A 425 -7.03 -5.83 4.89
C GLN A 425 -7.94 -5.93 6.12
N ARG A 426 -8.21 -7.16 6.61
CA ARG A 426 -8.99 -7.38 7.83
C ARG A 426 -8.27 -6.87 9.09
N ALA A 427 -6.96 -7.05 9.18
CA ALA A 427 -6.16 -6.55 10.30
C ALA A 427 -6.15 -5.01 10.33
N ALA A 428 -5.99 -4.36 9.16
CA ALA A 428 -6.06 -2.92 9.04
C ALA A 428 -7.45 -2.37 9.37
N LEU A 429 -8.51 -3.02 8.87
CA LEU A 429 -9.90 -2.68 9.21
C LEU A 429 -10.15 -2.82 10.72
N CYS A 430 -9.70 -3.91 11.34
CA CYS A 430 -9.78 -4.13 12.77
C CYS A 430 -9.12 -2.98 13.55
N LYS A 431 -7.91 -2.57 13.16
CA LYS A 431 -7.19 -1.46 13.78
C LYS A 431 -7.99 -0.15 13.71
N VAL A 432 -8.60 0.14 12.56
CA VAL A 432 -9.43 1.34 12.39
C VAL A 432 -10.71 1.26 13.25
N LEU A 433 -11.33 0.09 13.36
CA LEU A 433 -12.54 -0.10 14.18
C LEU A 433 -12.29 0.10 15.68
N LEU A 434 -11.07 -0.15 16.17
CA LEU A 434 -10.69 0.12 17.56
C LEU A 434 -10.70 1.61 17.91
N LEU A 435 -10.71 2.50 16.92
CA LEU A 435 -10.88 3.94 17.09
C LEU A 435 -12.36 4.35 17.31
N ASP A 436 -13.28 3.38 17.25
CA ASP A 436 -14.72 3.57 17.43
C ASP A 436 -15.30 4.62 16.47
N PRO A 437 -15.14 4.46 15.14
CA PRO A 437 -15.60 5.42 14.16
C PRO A 437 -17.14 5.36 14.02
N GLU A 438 -17.77 6.51 13.85
CA GLU A 438 -19.17 6.66 13.46
C GLU A 438 -19.33 6.69 11.93
N LEU A 439 -18.26 7.16 11.25
CA LEU A 439 -18.12 7.16 9.80
C LEU A 439 -16.81 6.46 9.41
N LEU A 440 -16.91 5.43 8.59
CA LEU A 440 -15.79 4.67 8.07
C LEU A 440 -15.60 4.99 6.58
N LEU A 441 -14.43 5.52 6.24
CA LEU A 441 -14.03 5.80 4.86
C LEU A 441 -13.09 4.70 4.38
N LEU A 442 -13.49 3.96 3.34
CA LEU A 442 -12.75 2.83 2.80
C LEU A 442 -12.27 3.15 1.39
N ASP A 443 -10.96 3.06 1.14
CA ASP A 443 -10.37 3.27 -0.18
C ASP A 443 -10.01 1.93 -0.82
N GLU A 444 -10.79 1.49 -1.82
CA GLU A 444 -10.62 0.24 -2.58
C GLU A 444 -10.51 -1.04 -1.70
N PRO A 445 -11.41 -1.26 -0.73
CA PRO A 445 -11.26 -2.35 0.24
C PRO A 445 -11.43 -3.75 -0.37
N THR A 446 -11.97 -3.87 -1.58
CA THR A 446 -12.16 -5.13 -2.31
C THR A 446 -11.01 -5.48 -3.25
N LYS A 447 -10.03 -4.57 -3.40
CA LYS A 447 -8.93 -4.72 -4.35
C LYS A 447 -8.03 -5.91 -4.00
N GLY A 448 -7.78 -6.79 -4.99
CA GLY A 448 -6.92 -7.97 -4.81
C GLY A 448 -7.48 -9.04 -3.88
N LEU A 449 -8.78 -8.96 -3.50
CA LEU A 449 -9.43 -9.97 -2.70
C LEU A 449 -10.06 -11.05 -3.58
N ASP A 450 -9.96 -12.30 -3.14
CA ASP A 450 -10.72 -13.40 -3.73
C ASP A 450 -12.22 -13.35 -3.33
N ALA A 451 -13.05 -14.15 -3.97
CA ALA A 451 -14.49 -14.16 -3.75
C ALA A 451 -14.89 -14.49 -2.29
N GLY A 452 -14.14 -15.38 -1.63
CA GLY A 452 -14.38 -15.73 -0.24
C GLY A 452 -14.13 -14.55 0.70
N PHE A 453 -13.00 -13.85 0.54
CA PHE A 453 -12.70 -12.65 1.33
C PHE A 453 -13.66 -11.50 1.04
N LYS A 454 -14.14 -11.33 -0.20
CA LYS A 454 -15.19 -10.34 -0.52
C LYS A 454 -16.47 -10.60 0.23
N GLN A 455 -16.89 -11.86 0.34
CA GLN A 455 -18.08 -12.21 1.14
C GLN A 455 -17.88 -11.97 2.64
N GLU A 456 -16.67 -12.27 3.17
CA GLU A 456 -16.34 -11.96 4.57
C GLU A 456 -16.38 -10.46 4.83
N LEU A 457 -15.80 -9.66 3.94
CA LEU A 457 -15.84 -8.20 4.04
C LEU A 457 -17.28 -7.68 3.98
N ALA A 458 -18.11 -8.19 3.07
CA ALA A 458 -19.51 -7.82 2.98
C ALA A 458 -20.29 -8.13 4.29
N ALA A 459 -20.04 -9.31 4.87
CA ALA A 459 -20.64 -9.67 6.16
C ALA A 459 -20.23 -8.73 7.29
N ILE A 460 -18.95 -8.31 7.32
CA ILE A 460 -18.45 -7.32 8.29
C ILE A 460 -19.13 -5.96 8.06
N LEU A 461 -19.17 -5.47 6.81
CA LEU A 461 -19.77 -4.17 6.50
C LEU A 461 -21.27 -4.13 6.84
N ARG A 462 -22.02 -5.21 6.56
CA ARG A 462 -23.42 -5.33 6.97
C ARG A 462 -23.59 -5.31 8.48
N SER A 463 -22.73 -6.00 9.23
CA SER A 463 -22.74 -5.96 10.68
C SER A 463 -22.49 -4.55 11.23
N LEU A 464 -21.56 -3.82 10.63
CA LEU A 464 -21.24 -2.43 11.01
C LEU A 464 -22.41 -1.49 10.73
N THR A 465 -23.01 -1.55 9.54
CA THR A 465 -24.15 -0.69 9.19
C THR A 465 -25.40 -1.02 10.01
N ALA A 466 -25.67 -2.30 10.28
CA ALA A 466 -26.73 -2.72 11.21
C ALA A 466 -26.50 -2.20 12.64
N GLY A 467 -25.22 -2.07 13.07
CA GLY A 467 -24.82 -1.43 14.33
C GLY A 467 -24.81 0.11 14.29
N GLY A 468 -25.25 0.74 13.19
CA GLY A 468 -25.36 2.20 13.06
C GLY A 468 -24.10 2.91 12.57
N VAL A 469 -23.02 2.19 12.24
CA VAL A 469 -21.83 2.75 11.62
C VAL A 469 -22.11 3.12 10.17
N THR A 470 -21.77 4.34 9.78
CA THR A 470 -21.88 4.80 8.39
C THR A 470 -20.64 4.41 7.61
N VAL A 471 -20.80 3.97 6.37
CA VAL A 471 -19.67 3.56 5.51
C VAL A 471 -19.72 4.32 4.19
N VAL A 472 -18.59 4.94 3.82
CA VAL A 472 -18.35 5.44 2.46
C VAL A 472 -17.20 4.63 1.87
N MET A 473 -17.46 3.95 0.79
CA MET A 473 -16.51 3.06 0.13
C MET A 473 -16.24 3.53 -1.30
N VAL A 474 -14.96 3.80 -1.61
CA VAL A 474 -14.50 3.90 -2.99
C VAL A 474 -14.24 2.49 -3.49
N SER A 475 -14.83 2.10 -4.62
CA SER A 475 -14.58 0.78 -5.19
C SER A 475 -14.73 0.79 -6.71
N HIS A 476 -14.02 -0.12 -7.36
CA HIS A 476 -14.17 -0.47 -8.77
C HIS A 476 -14.96 -1.76 -8.96
N ASP A 477 -15.32 -2.44 -7.89
CA ASP A 477 -16.05 -3.71 -7.94
C ASP A 477 -17.56 -3.44 -8.07
N VAL A 478 -18.01 -3.37 -9.33
CA VAL A 478 -19.41 -3.09 -9.69
C VAL A 478 -20.35 -4.15 -9.12
N GLU A 479 -19.98 -5.43 -9.20
CA GLU A 479 -20.79 -6.53 -8.69
C GLU A 479 -20.96 -6.46 -7.17
N PHE A 480 -19.86 -6.16 -6.44
CA PHE A 480 -19.90 -5.98 -5.00
C PHE A 480 -20.77 -4.80 -4.60
N CYS A 481 -20.62 -3.66 -5.29
CA CYS A 481 -21.41 -2.45 -5.00
C CYS A 481 -22.88 -2.64 -5.31
N ALA A 482 -23.22 -3.29 -6.44
CA ALA A 482 -24.60 -3.58 -6.81
C ALA A 482 -25.33 -4.43 -5.78
N ARG A 483 -24.59 -5.36 -5.14
CA ARG A 483 -25.18 -6.31 -4.18
C ARG A 483 -25.27 -5.77 -2.76
N TYR A 484 -24.28 -4.99 -2.30
CA TYR A 484 -24.13 -4.68 -0.89
C TYR A 484 -24.27 -3.19 -0.54
N ALA A 485 -24.15 -2.27 -1.51
CA ALA A 485 -24.32 -0.85 -1.23
C ALA A 485 -25.81 -0.50 -1.06
N HIS A 486 -26.08 0.46 -0.17
CA HIS A 486 -27.42 1.03 -0.02
C HIS A 486 -27.65 2.15 -1.05
N ARG A 487 -26.59 2.88 -1.41
CA ARG A 487 -26.57 3.93 -2.42
C ARG A 487 -25.25 3.90 -3.18
N CYS A 488 -25.34 4.10 -4.49
CA CYS A 488 -24.18 4.21 -5.38
C CYS A 488 -24.12 5.62 -5.96
N ALA A 489 -22.90 6.13 -6.14
CA ALA A 489 -22.64 7.42 -6.78
C ALA A 489 -21.54 7.27 -7.83
N LEU A 490 -21.76 7.77 -9.04
CA LEU A 490 -20.76 7.78 -10.12
C LEU A 490 -19.92 9.03 -10.05
N PHE A 491 -18.64 8.84 -9.83
CA PHE A 491 -17.64 9.89 -9.79
C PHE A 491 -16.95 10.02 -11.15
N PHE A 492 -17.05 11.18 -11.76
CA PHE A 492 -16.47 11.48 -13.07
C PHE A 492 -15.98 12.91 -13.10
N ASP A 493 -14.82 13.16 -13.70
CA ASP A 493 -14.19 14.48 -13.87
C ASP A 493 -14.15 15.36 -12.60
N GLY A 494 -13.87 14.74 -11.46
CA GLY A 494 -13.70 15.44 -10.18
C GLY A 494 -14.98 15.70 -9.39
N SER A 495 -16.15 15.21 -9.83
CA SER A 495 -17.43 15.40 -9.16
C SER A 495 -18.33 14.16 -9.23
N VAL A 496 -19.41 14.16 -8.44
CA VAL A 496 -20.50 13.17 -8.54
C VAL A 496 -21.45 13.58 -9.64
N VAL A 497 -21.64 12.72 -10.64
CA VAL A 497 -22.52 12.98 -11.80
C VAL A 497 -23.94 12.45 -11.58
N THR A 498 -24.07 11.30 -10.94
CA THR A 498 -25.35 10.66 -10.62
C THR A 498 -25.24 9.82 -9.38
N GLU A 499 -26.33 9.73 -8.63
CA GLU A 499 -26.42 8.86 -7.45
C GLU A 499 -27.83 8.26 -7.32
N GLY A 500 -27.91 7.10 -6.68
CA GLY A 500 -29.20 6.43 -6.47
C GLY A 500 -29.05 5.06 -5.81
N ALA A 501 -30.16 4.42 -5.53
CA ALA A 501 -30.18 3.03 -5.08
C ALA A 501 -29.59 2.11 -6.16
N PRO A 502 -28.99 0.95 -5.81
CA PRO A 502 -28.26 0.12 -6.77
C PRO A 502 -29.07 -0.29 -8.01
N ARG A 503 -30.30 -0.76 -7.85
CA ARG A 503 -31.13 -1.20 -8.98
C ARG A 503 -31.37 -0.11 -10.03
N PRO A 504 -31.96 1.07 -9.72
CA PRO A 504 -32.14 2.14 -10.70
C PRO A 504 -30.81 2.72 -11.18
N PHE A 505 -29.77 2.73 -10.33
CA PHE A 505 -28.45 3.22 -10.72
C PHE A 505 -27.81 2.35 -11.81
N PHE A 506 -27.74 1.04 -11.62
CA PHE A 506 -27.07 0.14 -12.58
C PHE A 506 -27.93 -0.18 -13.80
N SER A 507 -29.25 -0.35 -13.66
CA SER A 507 -30.15 -0.60 -14.79
C SER A 507 -30.26 0.59 -15.75
N GLY A 508 -30.03 1.81 -15.27
CA GLY A 508 -30.00 3.02 -16.10
C GLY A 508 -28.71 3.17 -16.91
N ASN A 509 -27.66 2.39 -16.63
CA ASN A 509 -26.37 2.48 -17.31
C ASN A 509 -26.21 1.34 -18.34
N SER A 510 -25.64 1.66 -19.53
CA SER A 510 -25.42 0.65 -20.57
C SER A 510 -24.08 -0.06 -20.44
N PHE A 511 -23.04 0.65 -19.98
CA PHE A 511 -21.67 0.13 -19.90
C PHE A 511 -21.17 -0.03 -18.46
N TYR A 512 -21.52 0.91 -17.58
CA TYR A 512 -21.12 0.87 -16.18
C TYR A 512 -22.18 0.14 -15.35
N THR A 513 -22.33 -1.15 -15.62
CA THR A 513 -23.34 -2.02 -15.01
C THR A 513 -22.80 -3.44 -14.83
N THR A 514 -23.53 -4.28 -14.11
CA THR A 514 -23.16 -5.68 -13.81
C THR A 514 -23.29 -6.60 -15.04
N SER A 515 -22.62 -7.74 -15.01
CA SER A 515 -22.79 -8.78 -16.03
C SER A 515 -24.18 -9.38 -16.01
N ALA A 516 -24.80 -9.49 -14.83
CA ALA A 516 -26.17 -9.97 -14.67
C ALA A 516 -27.18 -9.07 -15.38
N ASP A 517 -27.08 -7.74 -15.19
CA ASP A 517 -27.95 -6.77 -15.88
C ASP A 517 -27.74 -6.85 -17.41
N ARG A 518 -26.49 -6.91 -17.88
CA ARG A 518 -26.21 -7.05 -19.34
C ARG A 518 -26.84 -8.29 -19.95
N MET A 519 -26.95 -9.39 -19.19
CA MET A 519 -27.58 -10.64 -19.65
C MET A 519 -29.10 -10.55 -19.63
N ALA A 520 -29.66 -10.00 -18.54
CA ALA A 520 -31.08 -10.14 -18.22
C ALA A 520 -31.95 -8.94 -18.60
N ARG A 521 -31.39 -7.76 -18.94
CA ARG A 521 -32.12 -6.48 -19.11
C ARG A 521 -33.30 -6.56 -20.11
N GLU A 522 -33.21 -7.42 -21.13
CA GLU A 522 -34.28 -7.59 -22.09
C GLU A 522 -35.48 -8.40 -21.55
N LEU A 523 -35.21 -9.36 -20.66
CA LEU A 523 -36.18 -10.27 -20.09
C LEU A 523 -36.69 -9.81 -18.72
N CYS A 524 -35.82 -9.22 -17.93
CA CYS A 524 -36.03 -8.83 -16.54
C CYS A 524 -35.43 -7.45 -16.26
N PRO A 525 -36.06 -6.35 -16.76
CA PRO A 525 -35.55 -5.00 -16.49
C PRO A 525 -35.46 -4.74 -14.97
N GLY A 526 -34.28 -4.26 -14.51
CA GLY A 526 -34.04 -3.97 -13.09
C GLY A 526 -33.42 -5.11 -12.27
N ALA A 527 -33.24 -6.30 -12.84
CA ALA A 527 -32.46 -7.37 -12.23
C ALA A 527 -30.96 -7.08 -12.43
N VAL A 528 -30.31 -6.51 -11.41
CA VAL A 528 -28.93 -6.03 -11.51
C VAL A 528 -27.91 -6.98 -10.88
N THR A 529 -28.32 -7.89 -10.02
CA THR A 529 -27.42 -8.88 -9.41
C THR A 529 -27.68 -10.28 -9.98
N ALA A 530 -26.70 -11.16 -9.86
CA ALA A 530 -26.89 -12.56 -10.24
C ALA A 530 -28.04 -13.20 -9.44
N GLU A 531 -28.16 -12.83 -8.17
CA GLU A 531 -29.21 -13.29 -7.26
C GLU A 531 -30.61 -12.78 -7.67
N ASP A 532 -30.70 -11.55 -8.20
CA ASP A 532 -31.95 -11.02 -8.79
C ASP A 532 -32.40 -11.91 -9.96
N VAL A 533 -31.45 -12.23 -10.85
CA VAL A 533 -31.75 -13.08 -12.02
C VAL A 533 -32.12 -14.51 -11.60
N MET A 534 -31.38 -15.08 -10.63
CA MET A 534 -31.70 -16.41 -10.06
C MET A 534 -33.12 -16.43 -9.51
N ALA A 535 -33.53 -15.40 -8.74
CA ALA A 535 -34.88 -15.29 -8.22
C ALA A 535 -35.95 -15.26 -9.32
N VAL A 536 -35.71 -14.49 -10.39
CA VAL A 536 -36.64 -14.34 -11.51
C VAL A 536 -36.80 -15.64 -12.31
N ILE A 537 -35.74 -16.42 -12.48
CA ILE A 537 -35.81 -17.71 -13.19
C ILE A 537 -36.26 -18.88 -12.32
N GLY A 538 -36.56 -18.63 -11.02
CA GLY A 538 -36.95 -19.67 -10.06
C GLY A 538 -35.80 -20.54 -9.58
N GLY A 539 -34.56 -20.04 -9.67
CA GLY A 539 -33.37 -20.74 -9.25
C GLY A 539 -33.12 -20.67 -7.74
N GLU A 540 -32.27 -21.59 -7.27
CA GLU A 540 -31.82 -21.60 -5.88
C GLU A 540 -30.77 -20.49 -5.64
N ILE A 541 -31.05 -19.61 -4.67
CA ILE A 541 -30.13 -18.54 -4.27
C ILE A 541 -29.20 -19.08 -3.18
N PRO A 542 -27.86 -19.03 -3.38
CA PRO A 542 -26.94 -19.49 -2.35
C PRO A 542 -27.08 -18.64 -1.07
N PRO A 543 -27.06 -19.28 0.10
CA PRO A 543 -27.17 -18.55 1.37
C PRO A 543 -25.97 -17.61 1.56
N GLU A 544 -26.27 -16.41 2.03
CA GLU A 544 -25.19 -15.47 2.38
C GLU A 544 -24.53 -15.87 3.70
N PRO A 545 -23.20 -15.71 3.82
CA PRO A 545 -22.51 -15.96 5.07
C PRO A 545 -23.04 -15.00 6.15
N ALA A 546 -23.46 -15.57 7.27
CA ALA A 546 -23.86 -14.77 8.43
C ALA A 546 -22.67 -13.98 8.97
N PRO A 547 -22.88 -12.74 9.43
CA PRO A 547 -21.82 -11.99 10.09
C PRO A 547 -21.36 -12.76 11.34
N PRO A 548 -20.06 -12.77 11.64
CA PRO A 548 -19.51 -13.55 12.75
C PRO A 548 -20.02 -13.07 14.13
N GLN A 549 -20.41 -11.82 14.22
CA GLN A 549 -20.99 -11.18 15.38
C GLN A 549 -21.69 -9.89 14.97
N VAL A 550 -22.83 -9.57 15.58
CA VAL A 550 -23.44 -8.23 15.42
C VAL A 550 -22.53 -7.21 16.08
N TYR A 551 -22.17 -6.17 15.36
CA TYR A 551 -21.39 -5.06 15.92
C TYR A 551 -22.26 -4.27 16.89
N GLU A 552 -21.89 -4.28 18.16
CA GLU A 552 -22.52 -3.44 19.18
C GLU A 552 -21.62 -2.23 19.42
N PRO A 553 -22.07 -1.00 19.04
CA PRO A 553 -21.37 0.20 19.41
C PRO A 553 -21.27 0.28 20.93
N LEU A 554 -20.07 0.37 21.46
CA LEU A 554 -19.87 0.56 22.88
C LEU A 554 -20.25 1.98 23.26
N PRO A 555 -20.74 2.22 24.51
CA PRO A 555 -21.13 3.55 24.92
C PRO A 555 -19.99 4.54 24.67
N PRO A 556 -20.28 5.72 24.12
CA PRO A 556 -19.25 6.71 23.85
C PRO A 556 -18.48 6.98 25.14
N VAL A 557 -17.16 6.99 25.04
CA VAL A 557 -16.32 7.51 26.13
C VAL A 557 -16.76 8.93 26.30
N ALA A 558 -17.24 9.30 27.49
CA ALA A 558 -17.59 10.67 27.77
C ALA A 558 -16.35 11.53 27.45
N GLU A 559 -16.33 12.13 26.28
CA GLU A 559 -15.41 13.22 25.99
C GLU A 559 -15.85 14.34 26.92
N GLU A 560 -15.15 14.49 28.06
CA GLU A 560 -15.07 15.79 28.66
C GLU A 560 -14.39 16.68 27.59
N SER A 561 -15.21 17.27 26.75
CA SER A 561 -14.84 18.29 25.78
C SER A 561 -14.56 19.60 26.54
N ALA A 562 -13.62 19.54 27.47
CA ALA A 562 -12.88 20.69 27.87
C ALA A 562 -11.97 21.00 26.68
N ALA A 563 -12.48 21.82 25.75
CA ALA A 563 -11.63 22.47 24.76
C ALA A 563 -10.40 23.00 25.51
N TRP A 564 -9.24 22.34 25.32
CA TRP A 564 -8.02 22.73 25.98
C TRP A 564 -7.75 24.19 25.62
N GLN A 565 -8.07 25.09 26.53
CA GLN A 565 -7.66 26.50 26.44
C GLN A 565 -6.26 26.56 27.02
N PRO A 566 -5.26 27.02 26.24
CA PRO A 566 -3.92 27.18 26.78
C PRO A 566 -4.00 28.05 28.00
N PRO A 567 -3.49 27.61 29.16
CA PRO A 567 -3.51 28.41 30.37
C PRO A 567 -2.84 29.76 30.06
N ARG A 568 -3.51 30.86 30.40
CA ARG A 568 -2.96 32.19 30.20
C ARG A 568 -1.65 32.26 31.00
N LEU A 569 -0.53 32.62 30.34
CA LEU A 569 0.74 32.80 31.06
C LEU A 569 0.52 33.78 32.18
N PRO A 570 0.91 33.46 33.43
CA PRO A 570 0.85 34.39 34.53
C PRO A 570 1.63 35.66 34.16
N TRP A 571 1.14 36.79 34.58
CA TRP A 571 1.67 38.11 34.18
C TRP A 571 3.17 38.23 34.42
N TRP A 572 3.68 37.65 35.52
CA TRP A 572 5.10 37.69 35.86
C TRP A 572 6.00 36.95 34.85
N ARG A 573 5.53 35.85 34.24
CA ARG A 573 6.24 35.13 33.15
C ARG A 573 6.29 35.97 31.87
N ARG A 574 5.22 36.69 31.54
CA ARG A 574 5.20 37.63 30.41
C ARG A 574 6.19 38.77 30.65
N LEU A 575 6.22 39.27 31.86
CA LEU A 575 7.16 40.30 32.26
C LEU A 575 8.61 39.81 32.19
N LEU A 576 8.88 38.61 32.71
CA LEU A 576 10.21 37.98 32.67
C LEU A 576 10.68 37.77 31.22
N ALA A 577 9.81 37.26 30.34
CA ALA A 577 10.12 37.09 28.92
C ALA A 577 10.40 38.43 28.21
N ALA A 578 9.62 39.45 28.51
CA ALA A 578 9.81 40.80 27.95
C ALA A 578 11.13 41.45 28.45
N VAL A 579 11.39 41.37 29.75
CA VAL A 579 12.62 41.95 30.35
C VAL A 579 13.86 41.23 29.87
N SER A 580 13.85 39.87 29.84
CA SER A 580 14.98 39.08 29.35
C SER A 580 15.19 39.22 27.84
N GLY A 581 14.12 39.36 27.04
CA GLY A 581 14.21 39.65 25.60
C GLY A 581 14.79 41.07 25.34
N LEU A 582 14.37 42.06 26.11
CA LEU A 582 14.92 43.42 26.00
C LEU A 582 16.39 43.48 26.45
N ALA A 583 16.75 42.80 27.55
CA ALA A 583 18.12 42.65 28.00
C ALA A 583 19.00 41.98 26.93
N ALA A 584 18.51 40.92 26.30
CA ALA A 584 19.21 40.26 25.19
C ALA A 584 19.48 41.22 24.02
N LEU A 585 18.51 42.04 23.63
CA LEU A 585 18.67 43.03 22.55
C LEU A 585 19.72 44.10 22.92
N VAL A 586 19.71 44.61 24.17
CA VAL A 586 20.67 45.59 24.64
C VAL A 586 22.08 45.00 24.69
N ILE A 587 22.24 43.81 25.23
CA ILE A 587 23.54 43.10 25.29
C ILE A 587 24.07 42.84 23.88
N PHE A 588 23.23 42.35 22.97
CA PHE A 588 23.62 42.15 21.59
C PHE A 588 24.08 43.42 20.89
N TRP A 589 23.32 44.53 21.09
CA TRP A 589 23.66 45.81 20.49
C TRP A 589 24.99 46.36 21.04
N HIS A 590 25.25 46.20 22.35
CA HIS A 590 26.51 46.61 22.98
C HIS A 590 27.68 45.73 22.47
N ALA A 591 27.53 44.43 22.45
CA ALA A 591 28.53 43.50 21.93
C ALA A 591 28.83 43.73 20.43
N ALA A 592 27.80 44.00 19.63
CA ALA A 592 27.96 44.25 18.19
C ALA A 592 28.69 45.59 17.90
N ARG A 593 28.60 46.57 18.79
CA ARG A 593 29.37 47.84 18.67
C ARG A 593 30.83 47.72 19.05
N GLN A 594 31.16 46.75 19.90
CA GLN A 594 32.56 46.53 20.36
C GLN A 594 33.32 45.54 19.48
N THR A 595 32.62 44.73 18.67
CA THR A 595 33.24 43.72 17.81
C THR A 595 33.31 44.21 16.37
N ASP A 596 34.51 44.27 15.82
CA ASP A 596 34.69 44.45 14.39
C ASP A 596 34.44 43.11 13.68
N LEU A 597 33.19 42.94 13.21
CA LEU A 597 32.72 41.70 12.56
C LEU A 597 33.56 41.36 11.31
N THR A 598 34.20 42.32 10.67
CA THR A 598 35.03 42.13 9.49
C THR A 598 36.38 41.48 9.86
N ALA A 599 36.91 41.75 11.04
CA ALA A 599 38.14 41.15 11.56
C ALA A 599 37.92 39.69 12.01
N LEU A 600 36.70 39.34 12.47
CA LEU A 600 36.37 37.99 12.94
C LEU A 600 36.18 37.00 11.75
N VAL A 601 35.71 37.49 10.60
CA VAL A 601 35.51 36.66 9.37
C VAL A 601 36.82 36.50 8.57
N GLY A 602 37.79 37.42 8.77
CA GLY A 602 39.05 37.46 8.01
C GLY A 602 40.23 36.70 8.63
N GLY A 603 40.05 35.93 9.71
CA GLY A 603 41.14 35.07 10.27
C GLY A 603 42.23 35.81 11.04
N GLY A 604 41.95 37.05 11.54
CA GLY A 604 42.86 37.83 12.39
C GLY A 604 42.89 37.34 13.86
N THR A 605 44.01 37.53 14.55
CA THR A 605 44.14 37.20 15.98
C THR A 605 43.17 38.02 16.82
N VAL A 606 42.34 37.29 17.64
CA VAL A 606 41.39 37.93 18.55
C VAL A 606 42.18 38.78 19.58
N SER A 607 41.99 40.09 19.56
CA SER A 607 42.59 41.01 20.54
C SER A 607 41.94 40.81 21.94
N ALA A 608 42.60 41.27 23.00
CA ALA A 608 42.09 41.21 24.38
C ALA A 608 40.67 41.79 24.53
N ALA A 609 40.31 42.77 23.70
CA ALA A 609 38.96 43.31 23.60
C ALA A 609 37.92 42.30 23.01
N GLY A 610 38.35 41.33 22.19
CA GLY A 610 37.49 40.26 21.66
C GLY A 610 37.06 39.26 22.71
N TRP A 611 37.84 39.03 23.75
CA TRP A 611 37.47 38.12 24.85
C TRP A 611 36.36 38.70 25.75
N SER A 612 36.32 40.04 25.96
CA SER A 612 35.21 40.65 26.67
C SER A 612 33.89 40.59 25.89
N ALA A 613 33.95 40.72 24.58
CA ALA A 613 32.79 40.56 23.72
C ALA A 613 32.21 39.13 23.70
N LEU A 614 33.05 38.11 23.84
CA LEU A 614 32.61 36.71 23.97
C LEU A 614 31.73 36.49 25.22
N TRP A 615 32.04 37.12 26.33
CA TRP A 615 31.21 37.08 27.54
C TRP A 615 29.84 37.75 27.32
N GLU A 616 29.79 38.84 26.57
CA GLU A 616 28.54 39.52 26.23
C GLU A 616 27.69 38.68 25.31
N TYR A 617 28.26 38.00 24.33
CA TYR A 617 27.52 37.03 23.49
C TYR A 617 27.03 35.83 24.30
N ALA A 618 27.80 35.33 25.26
CA ALA A 618 27.35 34.29 26.18
C ALA A 618 26.17 34.74 27.05
N LEU A 619 26.22 35.98 27.56
CA LEU A 619 25.12 36.57 28.30
C LEU A 619 23.89 36.83 27.43
N PHE A 620 24.07 37.23 26.18
CA PHE A 620 22.98 37.32 25.19
C PHE A 620 22.28 35.98 24.98
N ILE A 621 23.03 34.89 24.75
CA ILE A 621 22.50 33.56 24.61
C ILE A 621 21.76 33.11 25.89
N ALA A 622 22.33 33.35 27.05
CA ALA A 622 21.69 33.06 28.35
C ALA A 622 20.36 33.79 28.51
N ALA A 623 20.32 35.09 28.17
CA ALA A 623 19.10 35.91 28.23
C ALA A 623 18.02 35.41 27.25
N LEU A 624 18.40 34.97 26.05
CA LEU A 624 17.48 34.32 25.10
C LEU A 624 16.94 33.00 25.64
N PHE A 625 17.80 32.19 26.29
CA PHE A 625 17.35 30.94 26.94
C PHE A 625 16.34 31.20 28.06
N VAL A 626 16.57 32.22 28.88
CA VAL A 626 15.62 32.62 29.93
C VAL A 626 14.31 33.11 29.32
N ALA A 627 14.35 33.91 28.27
CA ALA A 627 13.15 34.35 27.54
C ALA A 627 12.38 33.16 26.95
N ALA A 628 13.06 32.24 26.30
CA ALA A 628 12.47 31.02 25.73
C ALA A 628 11.88 30.11 26.83
N ALA A 629 12.56 29.93 27.94
CA ALA A 629 12.07 29.16 29.10
C ALA A 629 10.85 29.84 29.78
N ALA A 630 10.82 31.15 29.83
CA ALA A 630 9.69 31.92 30.36
C ALA A 630 8.44 31.82 29.48
N ILE A 631 8.61 31.80 28.14
CA ILE A 631 7.52 31.61 27.20
C ILE A 631 7.05 30.13 27.24
N GLY A 632 7.96 29.18 27.43
CA GLY A 632 7.70 27.76 27.52
C GLY A 632 7.05 27.19 26.24
N ARG A 633 7.51 26.07 25.69
CA ARG A 633 6.76 25.32 24.69
C ARG A 633 5.44 24.85 25.33
N ARG A 634 4.33 25.38 24.87
CA ARG A 634 3.02 24.84 25.16
C ARG A 634 2.79 23.64 24.21
N SER A 635 3.45 22.56 24.50
CA SER A 635 2.90 21.28 24.10
C SER A 635 1.62 21.08 24.92
N PRO A 636 0.50 20.60 24.35
CA PRO A 636 -0.56 20.06 25.16
C PRO A 636 0.10 19.13 26.17
N PRO A 637 -0.38 19.08 27.44
CA PRO A 637 0.20 18.18 28.41
C PRO A 637 0.27 16.81 27.72
N PRO A 638 1.41 16.10 27.77
CA PRO A 638 1.44 14.76 27.22
C PRO A 638 0.25 14.07 27.82
N VAL A 639 -0.63 13.54 26.97
CA VAL A 639 -1.73 12.71 27.42
C VAL A 639 -1.06 11.71 28.34
N GLN A 640 -1.33 11.79 29.64
CA GLN A 640 -0.75 10.87 30.60
C GLN A 640 -1.39 9.53 30.31
N VAL A 641 -0.81 8.83 29.34
CA VAL A 641 -0.96 7.41 29.23
C VAL A 641 -0.50 6.88 30.56
N GLN A 642 -1.43 6.44 31.38
CA GLN A 642 -1.14 5.57 32.49
C GLN A 642 -0.88 4.17 31.95
N THR A 643 0.08 4.02 31.07
CA THR A 643 0.98 2.89 31.20
C THR A 643 1.69 3.11 32.53
N PRO A 644 1.97 2.09 33.33
CA PRO A 644 3.02 2.20 34.30
C PRO A 644 4.27 2.50 33.47
N VAL A 645 4.49 3.78 33.22
CA VAL A 645 5.80 4.28 32.88
C VAL A 645 6.56 3.91 34.14
N GLN A 646 7.14 2.69 34.13
CA GLN A 646 8.36 2.53 34.85
C GLN A 646 9.10 3.80 34.54
N LYS A 647 9.17 4.71 35.51
CA LYS A 647 10.10 5.82 35.49
C LYS A 647 11.39 5.17 35.07
N ARG A 648 11.72 5.21 33.79
CA ARG A 648 13.00 4.71 33.29
C ARG A 648 13.99 5.58 34.01
N ARG A 649 14.45 5.12 35.16
CA ARG A 649 15.62 5.70 35.80
C ARG A 649 16.65 5.63 34.71
N LEU A 650 17.10 6.80 34.26
CA LEU A 650 18.17 6.93 33.31
C LEU A 650 19.22 5.91 33.71
N SER A 651 19.55 5.00 32.81
CA SER A 651 20.49 3.92 33.12
C SER A 651 21.78 4.57 33.60
N SER A 652 22.53 3.90 34.45
CA SER A 652 23.81 4.43 34.94
C SER A 652 24.72 4.79 33.76
N ARG A 653 24.60 4.10 32.63
CA ARG A 653 25.32 4.37 31.37
C ARG A 653 24.87 5.70 30.73
N THR A 654 23.57 5.98 30.68
CA THR A 654 23.04 7.24 30.13
C THR A 654 23.41 8.43 31.01
N LYS A 655 23.48 8.25 32.34
CA LYS A 655 23.96 9.30 33.27
C LYS A 655 25.44 9.56 33.10
N ALA A 656 26.25 8.51 32.95
CA ALA A 656 27.70 8.62 32.69
C ALA A 656 27.95 9.30 31.34
N ALA A 657 27.18 8.95 30.29
CA ALA A 657 27.27 9.59 28.98
C ALA A 657 26.94 11.09 29.04
N ALA A 658 25.87 11.46 29.75
CA ALA A 658 25.51 12.87 29.96
C ALA A 658 26.58 13.65 30.74
N ALA A 659 27.16 13.03 31.77
CA ALA A 659 28.25 13.63 32.54
C ALA A 659 29.51 13.83 31.69
N LEU A 660 29.85 12.89 30.82
CA LEU A 660 30.99 12.99 29.90
C LEU A 660 30.80 14.13 28.89
N ILE A 661 29.60 14.31 28.37
CA ILE A 661 29.29 15.43 27.44
C ILE A 661 29.35 16.77 28.17
N LEU A 662 28.70 16.87 29.35
CA LEU A 662 28.53 18.13 30.06
C LEU A 662 29.81 18.60 30.78
N ALA A 663 30.65 17.71 31.26
CA ALA A 663 31.87 18.02 31.99
C ALA A 663 33.15 17.68 31.21
N GLY A 664 33.20 16.55 30.51
CA GLY A 664 34.41 16.09 29.83
C GLY A 664 34.80 16.93 28.63
N ILE A 665 33.82 17.27 27.76
CA ILE A 665 34.11 18.12 26.59
C ILE A 665 34.57 19.51 26.97
N PRO A 666 33.90 20.28 27.86
CA PRO A 666 34.41 21.57 28.34
C PRO A 666 35.77 21.47 29.02
N ALA A 667 36.03 20.38 29.79
CA ALA A 667 37.32 20.18 30.40
C ALA A 667 38.45 19.97 29.37
N ILE A 668 38.19 19.15 28.32
CA ILE A 668 39.14 18.93 27.21
C ILE A 668 39.41 20.24 26.50
N LEU A 669 38.38 21.02 26.19
CA LEU A 669 38.54 22.34 25.55
C LEU A 669 39.31 23.33 26.43
N PHE A 670 39.03 23.39 27.74
CA PHE A 670 39.69 24.28 28.69
C PHE A 670 41.17 23.91 28.87
N VAL A 671 41.47 22.62 29.14
CA VAL A 671 42.86 22.12 29.30
C VAL A 671 43.64 22.32 28.00
N GLY A 672 42.98 22.04 26.88
CA GLY A 672 43.60 22.18 25.58
C GLY A 672 43.92 23.63 25.19
N SER A 673 43.02 24.57 25.46
CA SER A 673 43.24 26.00 25.21
C SER A 673 44.28 26.59 26.14
N TYR A 674 44.46 26.02 27.36
CA TYR A 674 45.42 26.52 28.35
C TYR A 674 46.83 25.96 28.17
N TYR A 675 47.01 24.66 27.80
CA TYR A 675 48.29 24.00 27.76
C TYR A 675 48.87 23.79 26.35
N PHE A 676 48.05 23.86 25.28
CA PHE A 676 48.52 23.55 23.91
C PHE A 676 48.43 24.82 23.04
N ASP A 677 49.56 25.12 22.38
CA ASP A 677 49.62 26.16 21.36
C ASP A 677 48.75 25.82 20.14
N VAL A 678 48.41 26.82 19.34
CA VAL A 678 47.58 26.75 18.12
C VAL A 678 48.00 25.63 17.14
N LYS A 679 49.24 25.15 17.24
CA LYS A 679 49.79 24.06 16.43
C LYS A 679 49.15 22.69 16.68
N ASN A 680 48.51 22.49 17.82
CA ASN A 680 47.90 21.19 18.20
C ASN A 680 46.39 21.18 18.10
N TYR A 681 45.80 22.10 17.32
CA TYR A 681 44.35 22.18 17.07
C TYR A 681 43.75 20.84 16.58
N TYR A 682 44.45 20.11 15.70
CA TYR A 682 43.97 18.81 15.19
C TYR A 682 43.89 17.74 16.29
N LEU A 683 44.79 17.70 17.24
CA LEU A 683 44.78 16.78 18.38
C LEU A 683 43.55 17.08 19.29
N MET A 684 43.29 18.35 19.52
CA MET A 684 42.15 18.81 20.31
C MET A 684 40.83 18.43 19.63
N ALA A 685 40.69 18.70 18.35
CA ALA A 685 39.52 18.34 17.56
C ALA A 685 39.29 16.82 17.55
N LEU A 686 40.36 16.02 17.47
CA LEU A 686 40.30 14.57 17.55
C LEU A 686 39.80 14.07 18.93
N LEU A 687 40.34 14.64 20.02
CA LEU A 687 39.95 14.30 21.38
C LEU A 687 38.48 14.66 21.67
N VAL A 688 38.02 15.81 21.22
CA VAL A 688 36.61 16.23 21.33
C VAL A 688 35.72 15.29 20.51
N LEU A 689 36.11 14.93 19.27
CA LEU A 689 35.36 14.00 18.44
C LEU A 689 35.23 12.63 19.10
N LEU A 690 36.34 12.08 19.65
CA LEU A 690 36.32 10.81 20.37
C LEU A 690 35.43 10.88 21.64
N ALA A 691 35.54 11.98 22.39
CA ALA A 691 34.69 12.20 23.58
C ALA A 691 33.20 12.31 23.23
N CYS A 692 32.85 12.86 22.06
CA CYS A 692 31.46 12.91 21.56
C CYS A 692 30.96 11.55 21.10
N MET A 693 31.84 10.71 20.49
CA MET A 693 31.45 9.41 19.96
C MET A 693 31.16 8.39 21.08
N LEU A 694 31.90 8.40 22.18
CA LEU A 694 31.80 7.43 23.26
C LEU A 694 30.40 7.32 23.88
N PRO A 695 29.70 8.42 24.22
CA PRO A 695 28.32 8.38 24.68
C PRO A 695 27.32 7.76 23.70
N PHE A 696 27.50 8.07 22.42
CA PHE A 696 26.63 7.53 21.37
C PHE A 696 26.85 6.03 21.16
N PHE A 697 28.09 5.55 21.21
CA PHE A 697 28.36 4.11 21.19
C PHE A 697 27.73 3.38 22.39
N MET A 698 27.83 3.97 23.59
CA MET A 698 27.22 3.37 24.81
C MET A 698 25.71 3.27 24.72
N VAL A 699 25.03 4.24 24.09
CA VAL A 699 23.58 4.24 23.90
C VAL A 699 23.19 3.30 22.77
N PHE A 700 23.92 3.29 21.66
CA PHE A 700 23.68 2.45 20.49
C PHE A 700 23.86 0.96 20.81
N GLU A 701 24.90 0.58 21.53
CA GLU A 701 25.11 -0.80 22.01
C GLU A 701 23.96 -1.30 22.89
N GLY A 702 23.37 -0.42 23.67
CA GLY A 702 22.22 -0.73 24.53
C GLY A 702 20.95 -1.10 23.76
N ARG A 703 20.83 -0.76 22.49
CA ARG A 703 19.69 -1.08 21.60
C ARG A 703 19.79 -2.46 20.97
N LYS A 704 20.91 -3.16 21.06
CA LYS A 704 21.18 -4.44 20.35
C LYS A 704 20.89 -4.29 18.85
N PRO A 705 21.66 -3.46 18.11
CA PRO A 705 21.42 -3.20 16.71
C PRO A 705 21.47 -4.49 15.88
N GLN A 706 20.61 -4.59 14.88
CA GLN A 706 20.62 -5.73 13.97
C GLN A 706 21.86 -5.68 13.08
N ALA A 707 22.37 -6.84 12.65
CA ALA A 707 23.54 -6.92 11.75
C ALA A 707 23.32 -6.10 10.46
N ARG A 708 22.09 -6.01 9.97
CA ARG A 708 21.71 -5.20 8.80
C ARG A 708 21.92 -3.69 9.02
N GLU A 709 21.60 -3.17 10.22
CA GLU A 709 21.81 -1.76 10.55
C GLU A 709 23.30 -1.42 10.58
N LEU A 710 24.13 -2.30 11.17
CA LEU A 710 25.58 -2.14 11.20
C LEU A 710 26.18 -2.12 9.78
N THR A 711 25.70 -2.99 8.89
CA THR A 711 26.15 -3.03 7.49
C THR A 711 25.81 -1.72 6.77
N VAL A 712 24.62 -1.19 6.94
CA VAL A 712 24.20 0.08 6.33
C VAL A 712 25.04 1.25 6.85
N ILE A 713 25.28 1.32 8.15
CA ILE A 713 26.16 2.34 8.75
C ILE A 713 27.57 2.26 8.17
N ALA A 714 28.14 1.06 8.09
CA ALA A 714 29.48 0.85 7.52
C ALA A 714 29.58 1.31 6.05
N VAL A 715 28.58 0.97 5.22
CA VAL A 715 28.51 1.39 3.82
C VAL A 715 28.40 2.91 3.69
N LEU A 716 27.52 3.55 4.49
CA LEU A 716 27.36 5.02 4.47
C LEU A 716 28.64 5.72 4.92
N CYS A 717 29.34 5.19 5.92
CA CYS A 717 30.65 5.71 6.34
C CYS A 717 31.70 5.58 5.23
N ALA A 718 31.78 4.42 4.58
CA ALA A 718 32.72 4.19 3.47
C ALA A 718 32.45 5.14 2.29
N LEU A 719 31.17 5.34 1.91
CA LEU A 719 30.76 6.30 0.89
C LEU A 719 31.11 7.73 1.28
N GLY A 720 30.95 8.10 2.57
CA GLY A 720 31.32 9.41 3.09
C GLY A 720 32.83 9.68 3.00
N VAL A 721 33.66 8.69 3.35
CA VAL A 721 35.12 8.77 3.25
C VAL A 721 35.57 8.87 1.79
N ALA A 722 35.05 8.00 0.93
CA ALA A 722 35.34 8.02 -0.50
C ALA A 722 34.89 9.34 -1.17
N GLY A 723 33.72 9.84 -0.82
CA GLY A 723 33.21 11.12 -1.31
C GLY A 723 34.09 12.30 -0.87
N ARG A 724 34.58 12.29 0.37
CA ARG A 724 35.51 13.34 0.84
C ARG A 724 36.85 13.30 0.10
N ALA A 725 37.38 12.11 -0.17
CA ALA A 725 38.59 11.93 -0.94
C ALA A 725 38.43 12.35 -2.41
N ALA A 726 37.35 11.95 -3.05
CA ALA A 726 37.03 12.27 -4.45
C ALA A 726 36.85 13.77 -4.70
N PHE A 727 36.21 14.48 -3.76
CA PHE A 727 35.88 15.90 -3.88
C PHE A 727 36.82 16.83 -3.07
N PHE A 728 37.99 16.35 -2.69
CA PHE A 728 38.99 17.11 -1.92
C PHE A 728 39.35 18.46 -2.57
N MET A 729 39.40 18.50 -3.90
CA MET A 729 39.73 19.73 -4.66
C MET A 729 38.58 20.76 -4.73
N LEU A 730 37.36 20.43 -4.26
CA LEU A 730 36.20 21.33 -4.26
C LEU A 730 35.94 21.83 -2.84
N PRO A 731 36.40 23.03 -2.43
CA PRO A 731 36.39 23.46 -1.03
C PRO A 731 35.01 23.65 -0.43
N GLN A 732 33.98 23.81 -1.24
CA GLN A 732 32.60 24.02 -0.80
C GLN A 732 31.68 22.80 -0.91
N PHE A 733 32.10 21.75 -1.61
CA PHE A 733 31.29 20.53 -1.81
C PHE A 733 31.65 19.48 -0.77
N LYS A 734 30.78 19.27 0.21
CA LYS A 734 31.01 18.33 1.34
C LYS A 734 29.91 17.25 1.35
N PRO A 735 30.07 16.14 0.60
CA PRO A 735 29.06 15.06 0.54
C PRO A 735 28.81 14.39 1.89
N VAL A 736 29.75 14.46 2.84
CA VAL A 736 29.62 13.93 4.20
C VAL A 736 28.40 14.52 4.91
N LEU A 737 28.16 15.83 4.77
CA LEU A 737 27.01 16.48 5.41
C LEU A 737 25.68 15.94 4.89
N ALA A 738 25.57 15.77 3.57
CA ALA A 738 24.37 15.20 2.94
C ALA A 738 24.11 13.77 3.41
N LEU A 739 25.13 12.91 3.42
CA LEU A 739 25.04 11.53 3.90
C LEU A 739 24.68 11.45 5.38
N THR A 740 25.22 12.34 6.23
CA THR A 740 24.88 12.44 7.65
C THR A 740 23.40 12.80 7.85
N ILE A 741 22.89 13.77 7.09
CA ILE A 741 21.49 14.19 7.13
C ILE A 741 20.58 13.04 6.65
N ILE A 742 20.90 12.41 5.53
CA ILE A 742 20.13 11.28 4.99
C ILE A 742 20.08 10.13 6.01
N ALA A 743 21.24 9.77 6.61
CA ALA A 743 21.30 8.74 7.62
C ALA A 743 20.46 9.11 8.88
N GLY A 744 20.49 10.38 9.28
CA GLY A 744 19.70 10.88 10.41
C GLY A 744 18.21 10.85 10.18
N VAL A 745 17.77 11.17 8.97
CA VAL A 745 16.34 11.16 8.58
C VAL A 745 15.84 9.72 8.42
N ALA A 746 16.64 8.83 7.79
CA ALA A 746 16.22 7.48 7.46
C ALA A 746 16.29 6.51 8.66
N PHE A 747 17.30 6.65 9.53
CA PHE A 747 17.61 5.67 10.61
C PHE A 747 17.61 6.29 12.03
N GLY A 748 17.28 7.57 12.13
CA GLY A 748 17.25 8.30 13.40
C GLY A 748 18.51 9.11 13.67
N GLY A 749 18.37 10.15 14.52
CA GLY A 749 19.43 11.14 14.79
C GLY A 749 20.72 10.54 15.35
N GLU A 750 20.64 9.46 16.13
CA GLU A 750 21.81 8.75 16.68
C GLU A 750 22.64 8.07 15.59
N THR A 751 21.97 7.42 14.63
CA THR A 751 22.62 6.77 13.48
C THR A 751 23.26 7.81 12.56
N GLY A 752 22.56 8.90 12.28
CA GLY A 752 23.11 10.01 11.51
C GLY A 752 24.37 10.60 12.15
N PHE A 753 24.35 10.82 13.47
CA PHE A 753 25.51 11.29 14.19
C PHE A 753 26.70 10.31 14.09
N LEU A 754 26.46 9.01 14.28
CA LEU A 754 27.50 7.98 14.16
C LEU A 754 28.10 7.95 12.77
N VAL A 755 27.29 7.98 11.71
CA VAL A 755 27.78 8.02 10.32
C VAL A 755 28.65 9.24 10.07
N GLY A 756 28.22 10.43 10.52
CA GLY A 756 28.99 11.66 10.37
C GLY A 756 30.30 11.63 11.14
N ALA A 757 30.27 11.26 12.42
CA ALA A 757 31.44 11.21 13.30
C ALA A 757 32.46 10.17 12.85
N MET A 758 32.01 8.95 12.49
CA MET A 758 32.88 7.88 11.97
C MET A 758 33.51 8.26 10.63
N THR A 759 32.74 8.87 9.74
CA THR A 759 33.26 9.35 8.43
C THR A 759 34.34 10.41 8.64
N MET A 760 34.10 11.38 9.54
CA MET A 760 35.05 12.42 9.87
C MET A 760 36.31 11.84 10.50
N LEU A 761 36.15 10.91 11.46
CA LEU A 761 37.27 10.23 12.10
C LEU A 761 38.13 9.47 11.08
N ALA A 762 37.51 8.59 10.30
CA ALA A 762 38.23 7.74 9.33
C ALA A 762 38.91 8.56 8.24
N SER A 763 38.25 9.62 7.73
CA SER A 763 38.80 10.46 6.66
C SER A 763 39.92 11.40 7.10
N ASN A 764 40.14 11.58 8.42
CA ASN A 764 41.27 12.34 8.92
C ASN A 764 42.57 11.52 8.98
N PHE A 765 42.50 10.21 8.81
CA PHE A 765 43.65 9.31 8.70
C PHE A 765 44.05 9.01 7.25
N LEU A 766 43.24 9.38 6.29
CA LEU A 766 43.51 9.31 4.84
C LEU A 766 43.93 10.66 4.29
#